data_141471264155172488db2d8335fe0078
#
_entry.id   141471264155172488db2d8335fe0078
#
_cell.length_a   1.000
_cell.length_b   1.000
_cell.length_c   1.000
_cell.angle_alpha   90.00
_cell.angle_beta   90.00
_cell.angle_gamma   90.00
#
_symmetry.space_group_name_H-M   'P 1'
#
loop_
_entity.id
_entity.type
_entity.pdbx_description
1 polymer ?
#
loop_
_entity_poly.entity_id
_entity_poly.type
_entity_poly.pdbx_seq_one_letter_code
_entity_poly.pdbx_strand_id
1 'polypeptide(L)'
;MKRIRAILATALLGLGGIMTAPAVQALTITHTEEKIDLGAAPLPNTTTLGTTVNGAGTPIGVVVSGGAGGVLNIIDLKTRANIASHVLDDSARNAGEEVHAWGYVTLSNGHVMIATSNAGLYDVDPQNYQVKKLSSDDQPGYKTNKIKENGKFFWDITKDDNDKVYIASFSNNTGAGGRVFTYDGKATGDKWGDLLGQISPDQTTARSVAYDNGTLYIGMGQTRPEIIAVNTKNPSEKRTVPLENSAVNGAHEILYLEALDGRLYSTVDSKDACKGTGTCVIDAANGKVSDTLQTWNSRTIKRAGEKSKVYYIYNSGSKGGVLREYDPGTKSTKDLNPNGQLAPRLGRNSWATDNVLLTNDMNSGAMTVYDSGNVSNLPAGTLKGSERGIQTLTTGPDGNIYGGFYMSGTQMLKITTSGTPKAELLDGMPTGQVEGFANVGNKLVAGIYPSARLSVFDPGSGQWTVQDKAVDSALPEGTREQDRPYAMTAIDNNRVAVGTVPNKDKVGGALVIFNPQTGAFEDNPIVMNDSGPAELRNLSPVSMAYRDDKLYVGTSIRGGLGVQPKASEAKLFVYNVKSKQIEKVATIPGTPTAINALTFDDSGKLYGVAGKHIHEFNPTTLESVRSSDDVITPDANRSQLHYKDGILYTATGNKVLAVNASDFKDRTELVSTDPNKEANPDSLTLDKDGNLYYSKRPNIYKITVTK
;
A
#
# COMPACT_ATOMS: atom_id res chain seq x y z
N MET A 1 15.88 30.03 14.36
CA MET A 1 16.09 31.46 13.99
C MET A 1 14.78 31.97 13.42
N LYS A 2 14.13 32.88 14.16
CA LYS A 2 12.84 33.48 13.80
C LYS A 2 13.05 34.47 12.65
N ARG A 3 12.30 34.35 11.58
CA ARG A 3 12.19 35.40 10.53
C ARG A 3 10.77 35.93 10.49
N ILE A 4 10.60 37.16 10.99
CA ILE A 4 9.40 37.97 10.85
C ILE A 4 9.55 38.80 9.56
N ARG A 5 8.56 38.76 8.68
CA ARG A 5 8.43 39.71 7.56
C ARG A 5 7.09 40.44 7.69
N ALA A 6 7.15 41.72 8.01
CA ALA A 6 6.03 42.64 7.93
C ALA A 6 6.12 43.41 6.61
N ILE A 7 5.01 43.55 5.89
CA ILE A 7 4.90 44.43 4.72
C ILE A 7 3.81 45.47 5.02
N LEU A 8 4.19 46.73 5.03
CA LEU A 8 3.29 47.89 5.10
C LEU A 8 2.82 48.27 3.70
N ALA A 9 1.53 48.49 3.52
CA ALA A 9 0.98 49.14 2.33
C ALA A 9 0.27 50.47 2.69
N THR A 10 0.65 51.53 1.99
CA THR A 10 0.19 52.89 2.20
C THR A 10 -1.06 53.17 1.38
N ALA A 11 -2.08 53.79 1.98
CA ALA A 11 -3.34 54.17 1.33
C ALA A 11 -3.31 55.62 0.76
N LEU A 12 -3.86 55.85 -0.43
CA LEU A 12 -4.22 57.15 -0.97
C LEU A 12 -5.75 57.31 -1.00
N LEU A 13 -6.23 58.41 -0.43
CA LEU A 13 -7.64 58.81 -0.40
C LEU A 13 -8.06 59.53 -1.68
N GLY A 14 -9.17 59.10 -2.28
CA GLY A 14 -9.92 59.88 -3.29
C GLY A 14 -11.42 59.76 -3.02
N LEU A 15 -12.08 60.87 -2.72
CA LEU A 15 -13.52 61.00 -2.44
C LEU A 15 -14.37 60.87 -3.70
N GLY A 16 -15.23 59.90 -3.76
CA GLY A 16 -16.34 59.77 -4.71
C GLY A 16 -17.30 58.73 -4.16
N GLY A 17 -18.52 59.16 -3.79
CA GLY A 17 -19.53 58.30 -3.16
C GLY A 17 -20.06 57.24 -4.13
N ILE A 18 -19.52 56.02 -3.96
CA ILE A 18 -20.06 54.79 -4.50
C ILE A 18 -20.27 53.88 -3.28
N MET A 19 -21.44 53.27 -3.18
CA MET A 19 -21.67 52.24 -2.19
C MET A 19 -20.61 51.15 -2.38
N THR A 20 -19.59 51.16 -1.55
CA THR A 20 -18.55 50.16 -1.53
C THR A 20 -19.13 48.90 -0.92
N ALA A 21 -19.14 47.81 -1.71
CA ALA A 21 -19.20 46.46 -1.10
C ALA A 21 -18.13 46.39 -0.01
N PRO A 22 -18.39 45.71 1.12
CA PRO A 22 -17.41 45.60 2.19
C PRO A 22 -16.11 45.06 1.59
N ALA A 23 -15.03 45.78 1.80
CA ALA A 23 -13.69 45.36 1.37
C ALA A 23 -13.43 43.94 1.98
N VAL A 24 -13.21 42.99 1.13
CA VAL A 24 -12.76 41.66 1.57
C VAL A 24 -11.43 41.90 2.30
N GLN A 25 -11.43 41.66 3.59
CA GLN A 25 -10.22 41.81 4.39
C GLN A 25 -9.21 40.77 3.95
N ALA A 26 -8.05 41.19 3.51
CA ALA A 26 -6.97 40.28 3.08
C ALA A 26 -6.60 39.32 4.22
N LEU A 27 -6.35 38.06 3.87
CA LEU A 27 -6.01 37.02 4.82
C LEU A 27 -4.62 37.29 5.42
N THR A 28 -4.59 37.73 6.69
CA THR A 28 -3.34 37.89 7.42
C THR A 28 -3.16 36.70 8.36
N ILE A 29 -2.45 35.68 7.92
CA ILE A 29 -2.15 34.50 8.72
C ILE A 29 -0.69 34.54 9.16
N THR A 30 -0.48 34.42 10.47
CA THR A 30 0.80 34.02 11.07
C THR A 30 0.69 32.59 11.56
N HIS A 31 1.78 31.84 11.50
CA HIS A 31 1.77 30.45 11.95
C HIS A 31 3.10 30.03 12.54
N THR A 32 3.07 29.02 13.38
CA THR A 32 4.24 28.30 13.89
C THR A 32 4.08 26.82 13.58
N GLU A 33 5.19 26.18 13.21
CA GLU A 33 5.24 24.74 12.93
C GLU A 33 6.04 24.03 14.02
N GLU A 34 5.53 22.91 14.49
CA GLU A 34 6.15 22.06 15.49
C GLU A 34 6.12 20.62 15.03
N LYS A 35 7.27 19.92 15.07
CA LYS A 35 7.33 18.47 14.83
C LYS A 35 6.86 17.74 16.08
N ILE A 36 5.92 16.80 15.91
CA ILE A 36 5.46 15.92 17.00
C ILE A 36 6.44 14.77 17.16
N ASP A 37 6.92 14.56 18.38
CA ASP A 37 7.70 13.39 18.71
C ASP A 37 6.80 12.15 18.78
N LEU A 38 7.03 11.19 17.88
CA LEU A 38 6.28 9.95 17.81
C LEU A 38 6.78 8.88 18.78
N GLY A 39 7.82 9.19 19.59
CA GLY A 39 8.43 8.24 20.52
C GLY A 39 9.19 7.11 19.81
N ALA A 40 9.15 5.91 20.39
CA ALA A 40 9.80 4.73 19.81
C ALA A 40 9.23 4.40 18.44
N ALA A 41 10.11 4.03 17.50
CA ALA A 41 9.69 3.59 16.16
C ALA A 41 8.66 2.46 16.24
N PRO A 42 7.68 2.41 15.31
CA PRO A 42 6.69 1.34 15.27
C PRO A 42 7.35 -0.04 15.17
N LEU A 43 6.60 -1.06 15.59
CA LEU A 43 7.05 -2.45 15.50
C LEU A 43 7.60 -2.79 14.12
N PRO A 44 8.68 -3.57 14.04
CA PRO A 44 9.25 -3.97 12.77
C PRO A 44 8.22 -4.75 11.95
N ASN A 45 7.89 -4.22 10.80
CA ASN A 45 7.08 -4.91 9.80
C ASN A 45 8.02 -5.62 8.84
N THR A 46 8.21 -6.93 9.02
CA THR A 46 9.12 -7.71 8.17
C THR A 46 8.44 -8.08 6.87
N THR A 47 9.00 -7.66 5.75
CA THR A 47 8.45 -7.97 4.43
C THR A 47 9.15 -9.15 3.77
N THR A 48 10.45 -9.34 4.02
CA THR A 48 11.18 -10.49 3.45
C THR A 48 12.36 -10.89 4.32
N LEU A 49 12.80 -12.11 4.10
CA LEU A 49 14.00 -12.65 4.71
C LEU A 49 14.77 -13.54 3.74
N GLY A 50 16.06 -13.60 3.93
CA GLY A 50 16.95 -14.55 3.32
C GLY A 50 17.84 -15.18 4.40
N THR A 51 18.54 -16.24 4.07
CA THR A 51 19.45 -16.91 4.99
C THR A 51 20.70 -17.35 4.27
N THR A 52 21.79 -17.47 5.02
CA THR A 52 23.06 -18.01 4.55
C THR A 52 23.91 -18.47 5.74
N VAL A 53 25.17 -18.78 5.52
CA VAL A 53 26.17 -19.03 6.58
C VAL A 53 27.29 -18.01 6.46
N ASN A 54 27.83 -17.56 7.59
CA ASN A 54 29.00 -16.70 7.61
C ASN A 54 30.31 -17.51 7.47
N GLY A 55 31.45 -16.83 7.45
CA GLY A 55 32.77 -17.45 7.31
C GLY A 55 33.15 -18.44 8.42
N ALA A 56 32.51 -18.35 9.57
CA ALA A 56 32.68 -19.31 10.67
C ALA A 56 31.70 -20.50 10.58
N GLY A 57 30.89 -20.60 9.52
CA GLY A 57 29.85 -21.62 9.36
C GLY A 57 28.61 -21.41 10.24
N THR A 58 28.44 -20.23 10.82
CA THR A 58 27.25 -19.90 11.63
C THR A 58 26.09 -19.57 10.72
N PRO A 59 24.91 -20.19 10.91
CA PRO A 59 23.69 -19.82 10.20
C PRO A 59 23.27 -18.40 10.54
N ILE A 60 23.06 -17.57 9.54
CA ILE A 60 22.56 -16.19 9.70
C ILE A 60 21.29 -15.95 8.93
N GLY A 61 20.43 -15.09 9.47
CA GLY A 61 19.24 -14.54 8.83
C GLY A 61 19.48 -13.11 8.37
N VAL A 62 19.02 -12.80 7.18
CA VAL A 62 19.00 -11.43 6.61
C VAL A 62 17.56 -11.00 6.48
N VAL A 63 17.14 -10.03 7.29
CA VAL A 63 15.73 -9.66 7.46
C VAL A 63 15.54 -8.18 7.22
N VAL A 64 14.62 -7.81 6.36
CA VAL A 64 14.28 -6.40 6.10
C VAL A 64 13.01 -6.02 6.83
N SER A 65 13.11 -5.00 7.68
CA SER A 65 11.97 -4.26 8.23
C SER A 65 11.61 -3.16 7.24
N GLY A 66 10.43 -3.26 6.61
CA GLY A 66 9.95 -2.28 5.64
C GLY A 66 9.54 -0.96 6.31
N GLY A 67 9.72 0.15 5.60
CA GLY A 67 9.39 1.51 6.03
C GLY A 67 10.30 2.54 5.39
N ALA A 68 10.40 3.75 5.98
CA ALA A 68 11.22 4.84 5.47
C ALA A 68 12.69 4.42 5.33
N GLY A 69 13.17 4.32 4.09
CA GLY A 69 14.50 3.82 3.75
C GLY A 69 14.75 2.33 3.96
N GLY A 70 13.86 1.61 4.65
CA GLY A 70 13.99 0.19 5.01
C GLY A 70 15.20 -0.11 5.91
N VAL A 71 15.05 -1.01 6.88
CA VAL A 71 16.15 -1.44 7.75
C VAL A 71 16.42 -2.93 7.56
N LEU A 72 17.62 -3.25 7.09
CA LEU A 72 18.12 -4.61 7.00
C LEU A 72 18.74 -5.00 8.31
N ASN A 73 18.37 -6.15 8.84
CA ASN A 73 18.92 -6.75 10.06
C ASN A 73 19.64 -8.06 9.71
N ILE A 74 20.82 -8.26 10.26
CA ILE A 74 21.58 -9.51 10.15
C ILE A 74 21.58 -10.19 11.52
N ILE A 75 21.12 -11.43 11.57
CA ILE A 75 20.79 -12.15 12.82
C ILE A 75 21.57 -13.44 12.86
N ASP A 76 22.24 -13.71 13.97
CA ASP A 76 22.78 -15.02 14.29
C ASP A 76 21.62 -15.96 14.68
N LEU A 77 21.39 -17.02 13.93
CA LEU A 77 20.25 -17.93 14.15
C LEU A 77 20.50 -18.92 15.30
N LYS A 78 21.74 -19.10 15.77
CA LYS A 78 22.06 -19.91 16.95
C LYS A 78 21.83 -19.14 18.25
N THR A 79 22.38 -17.93 18.33
CA THR A 79 22.24 -17.07 19.53
C THR A 79 20.95 -16.26 19.51
N ARG A 80 20.32 -16.09 18.34
CA ARG A 80 19.12 -15.27 18.07
C ARG A 80 19.35 -13.79 18.34
N ALA A 81 20.60 -13.35 18.26
CA ALA A 81 21.01 -11.96 18.45
C ALA A 81 21.12 -11.23 17.12
N ASN A 82 20.82 -9.94 17.13
CA ASN A 82 21.11 -9.04 16.01
C ASN A 82 22.61 -8.74 15.97
N ILE A 83 23.28 -9.08 14.86
CA ILE A 83 24.71 -8.84 14.65
C ILE A 83 24.93 -7.43 14.10
N ALA A 84 24.14 -7.02 13.10
CA ALA A 84 24.26 -5.75 12.42
C ALA A 84 22.91 -5.27 11.88
N SER A 85 22.78 -3.93 11.74
CA SER A 85 21.62 -3.34 11.10
C SER A 85 22.04 -2.18 10.22
N HIS A 86 21.46 -2.11 9.01
CA HIS A 86 21.76 -1.10 8.00
C HIS A 86 20.50 -0.45 7.49
N VAL A 87 20.46 0.86 7.33
CA VAL A 87 19.45 1.54 6.51
C VAL A 87 19.78 1.22 5.05
N LEU A 88 18.82 0.69 4.30
CA LEU A 88 19.04 0.30 2.90
C LEU A 88 19.20 1.51 1.98
N ASP A 89 18.40 2.55 2.21
CA ASP A 89 18.43 3.75 1.37
C ASP A 89 18.20 5.02 2.21
N ASP A 90 19.29 5.70 2.58
CA ASP A 90 19.23 6.94 3.35
C ASP A 90 18.57 8.08 2.56
N SER A 91 18.70 8.10 1.23
CA SER A 91 18.05 9.13 0.40
C SER A 91 16.53 8.94 0.39
N ALA A 92 16.06 7.71 0.25
CA ALA A 92 14.65 7.37 0.37
C ALA A 92 14.13 7.67 1.78
N ARG A 93 14.90 7.35 2.84
CA ARG A 93 14.54 7.68 4.22
C ARG A 93 14.33 9.18 4.43
N ASN A 94 15.26 9.99 3.95
CA ASN A 94 15.19 11.45 4.06
C ASN A 94 14.03 12.03 3.26
N ALA A 95 13.72 11.44 2.10
CA ALA A 95 12.56 11.80 1.27
C ALA A 95 11.24 11.23 1.81
N GLY A 96 11.25 10.44 2.90
CA GLY A 96 10.06 9.77 3.42
C GLY A 96 9.54 8.65 2.52
N GLU A 97 10.35 8.18 1.57
CA GLU A 97 10.01 7.05 0.70
C GLU A 97 10.19 5.73 1.44
N GLU A 98 9.20 4.87 1.30
CA GLU A 98 9.25 3.56 1.92
C GLU A 98 9.94 2.53 1.04
N VAL A 99 10.84 1.77 1.67
CA VAL A 99 11.55 0.64 1.05
C VAL A 99 11.08 -0.65 1.71
N HIS A 100 10.45 -1.50 0.91
CA HIS A 100 9.99 -2.83 1.30
C HIS A 100 10.70 -3.87 0.47
N ALA A 101 11.23 -4.91 1.09
CA ALA A 101 11.85 -6.02 0.38
C ALA A 101 10.79 -7.10 0.09
N TRP A 102 10.81 -7.63 -1.13
CA TRP A 102 9.83 -8.61 -1.60
C TRP A 102 10.43 -9.95 -1.99
N GLY A 103 11.65 -9.95 -2.50
CA GLY A 103 12.34 -11.14 -2.94
C GLY A 103 13.77 -11.23 -2.41
N TYR A 104 14.28 -12.43 -2.28
CA TYR A 104 15.67 -12.70 -1.96
C TYR A 104 16.18 -13.94 -2.70
N VAL A 105 17.48 -14.02 -2.91
CA VAL A 105 18.17 -15.23 -3.38
C VAL A 105 19.56 -15.29 -2.80
N THR A 106 20.00 -16.48 -2.38
CA THR A 106 21.37 -16.72 -1.91
C THR A 106 22.24 -17.25 -3.05
N LEU A 107 23.33 -16.57 -3.33
CA LEU A 107 24.29 -16.93 -4.37
C LEU A 107 25.19 -18.10 -3.90
N SER A 108 25.90 -18.73 -4.83
CA SER A 108 26.78 -19.86 -4.54
C SER A 108 27.96 -19.50 -3.63
N ASN A 109 28.37 -18.25 -3.59
CA ASN A 109 29.39 -17.72 -2.67
C ASN A 109 28.85 -17.33 -1.28
N GLY A 110 27.56 -17.58 -1.02
CA GLY A 110 26.89 -17.27 0.24
C GLY A 110 26.35 -15.85 0.36
N HIS A 111 26.59 -14.95 -0.59
CA HIS A 111 25.99 -13.62 -0.59
C HIS A 111 24.47 -13.69 -0.73
N VAL A 112 23.76 -12.80 -0.07
CA VAL A 112 22.30 -12.71 -0.15
C VAL A 112 21.90 -11.47 -0.94
N MET A 113 21.22 -11.68 -2.07
CA MET A 113 20.66 -10.62 -2.89
C MET A 113 19.23 -10.33 -2.45
N ILE A 114 18.92 -9.05 -2.23
CA ILE A 114 17.58 -8.58 -1.78
C ILE A 114 16.99 -7.66 -2.84
N ALA A 115 15.79 -7.99 -3.31
CA ALA A 115 15.01 -7.18 -4.24
C ALA A 115 13.92 -6.39 -3.48
N THR A 116 13.84 -5.08 -3.76
CA THR A 116 12.97 -4.15 -3.01
C THR A 116 12.04 -3.34 -3.92
N SER A 117 11.10 -2.61 -3.31
CA SER A 117 10.42 -1.51 -3.97
C SER A 117 11.42 -0.47 -4.51
N ASN A 118 10.94 0.45 -5.35
CA ASN A 118 11.75 1.50 -5.98
C ASN A 118 12.91 0.96 -6.85
N ALA A 119 12.70 -0.22 -7.48
CA ALA A 119 13.68 -0.91 -8.32
C ALA A 119 15.02 -1.14 -7.60
N GLY A 120 14.99 -1.43 -6.30
CA GLY A 120 16.16 -1.63 -5.47
C GLY A 120 16.69 -3.06 -5.52
N LEU A 121 18.02 -3.21 -5.68
CA LEU A 121 18.76 -4.47 -5.53
C LEU A 121 19.94 -4.24 -4.61
N TYR A 122 20.08 -5.08 -3.58
CA TYR A 122 21.13 -5.01 -2.58
C TYR A 122 21.85 -6.33 -2.45
N ASP A 123 23.15 -6.28 -2.25
CA ASP A 123 24.05 -7.41 -1.98
C ASP A 123 24.50 -7.37 -0.53
N VAL A 124 24.31 -8.46 0.19
CA VAL A 124 24.71 -8.64 1.59
C VAL A 124 25.86 -9.62 1.65
N ASP A 125 27.04 -9.18 2.06
CA ASP A 125 28.21 -10.02 2.26
C ASP A 125 28.16 -10.69 3.66
N PRO A 126 28.04 -12.02 3.74
CA PRO A 126 27.97 -12.73 5.01
C PRO A 126 29.28 -12.77 5.79
N GLN A 127 30.41 -12.40 5.19
CA GLN A 127 31.72 -12.47 5.84
C GLN A 127 32.01 -11.24 6.70
N ASN A 128 31.61 -10.07 6.23
CA ASN A 128 31.88 -8.78 6.89
C ASN A 128 30.61 -8.00 7.23
N TYR A 129 29.43 -8.55 6.90
CA TYR A 129 28.10 -7.97 7.16
C TYR A 129 27.85 -6.62 6.48
N GLN A 130 28.59 -6.33 5.40
CA GLN A 130 28.39 -5.14 4.60
C GLN A 130 27.23 -5.30 3.63
N VAL A 131 26.53 -4.19 3.38
CA VAL A 131 25.42 -4.11 2.43
C VAL A 131 25.79 -3.14 1.32
N LYS A 132 25.69 -3.59 0.07
CA LYS A 132 25.97 -2.79 -1.11
C LYS A 132 24.73 -2.64 -1.97
N LYS A 133 24.34 -1.40 -2.28
CA LYS A 133 23.30 -1.10 -3.26
C LYS A 133 23.86 -1.32 -4.67
N LEU A 134 23.21 -2.17 -5.46
CA LEU A 134 23.60 -2.50 -6.84
C LEU A 134 22.72 -1.78 -7.88
N SER A 135 21.62 -1.18 -7.44
CA SER A 135 20.65 -0.46 -8.27
C SER A 135 20.92 1.04 -8.23
N SER A 136 21.95 1.49 -8.91
CA SER A 136 22.33 2.91 -9.00
C SER A 136 22.83 3.27 -10.40
N ASP A 137 22.75 4.55 -10.76
CA ASP A 137 23.04 5.03 -12.12
C ASP A 137 24.50 4.84 -12.57
N ASP A 138 25.40 4.64 -11.62
CA ASP A 138 26.82 4.32 -11.85
C ASP A 138 27.07 2.83 -12.16
N GLN A 139 26.07 1.97 -11.96
CA GLN A 139 26.19 0.56 -12.25
C GLN A 139 26.04 0.30 -13.77
N PRO A 140 26.97 -0.48 -14.39
CA PRO A 140 26.91 -0.76 -15.81
C PRO A 140 25.58 -1.38 -16.24
N GLY A 141 24.92 -0.78 -17.23
CA GLY A 141 23.64 -1.23 -17.76
C GLY A 141 22.41 -0.75 -17.01
N TYR A 142 22.50 -0.23 -15.78
CA TYR A 142 21.32 0.16 -15.00
C TYR A 142 20.52 1.29 -15.68
N LYS A 143 21.17 2.39 -15.99
CA LYS A 143 20.56 3.54 -16.68
C LYS A 143 20.27 3.23 -18.16
N THR A 144 21.22 2.58 -18.87
CA THR A 144 21.11 2.29 -20.30
C THR A 144 19.90 1.39 -20.59
N ASN A 145 19.64 0.40 -19.74
CA ASN A 145 18.48 -0.48 -19.85
C ASN A 145 17.22 0.05 -19.15
N LYS A 146 17.23 1.32 -18.70
CA LYS A 146 16.07 2.00 -18.08
C LYS A 146 15.43 1.22 -16.93
N ILE A 147 16.26 0.63 -16.07
CA ILE A 147 15.79 -0.27 -15.01
C ILE A 147 14.85 0.48 -14.04
N LYS A 148 15.26 1.68 -13.59
CA LYS A 148 14.46 2.54 -12.69
C LYS A 148 13.16 3.05 -13.33
N GLU A 149 13.20 3.36 -14.62
CA GLU A 149 12.06 3.91 -15.35
C GLU A 149 10.99 2.86 -15.62
N ASN A 150 11.42 1.62 -15.95
CA ASN A 150 10.54 0.53 -16.34
C ASN A 150 10.21 -0.45 -15.20
N GLY A 151 10.90 -0.38 -14.06
CA GLY A 151 10.66 -1.19 -12.88
C GLY A 151 10.36 -0.31 -11.68
N LYS A 152 9.25 -0.54 -10.98
CA LYS A 152 8.89 0.17 -9.74
C LYS A 152 8.99 -0.73 -8.53
N PHE A 153 8.42 -1.93 -8.60
CA PHE A 153 8.50 -2.93 -7.56
C PHE A 153 9.21 -4.16 -8.10
N PHE A 154 10.24 -4.60 -7.42
CA PHE A 154 10.88 -5.89 -7.66
C PHE A 154 10.21 -6.91 -6.74
N TRP A 155 9.27 -7.68 -7.30
CA TRP A 155 8.40 -8.57 -6.54
C TRP A 155 9.02 -9.88 -6.13
N ASP A 156 9.88 -10.42 -6.99
CA ASP A 156 10.50 -11.71 -6.78
C ASP A 156 11.83 -11.79 -7.50
N ILE A 157 12.68 -12.73 -7.08
CA ILE A 157 14.03 -12.87 -7.57
C ILE A 157 14.45 -14.35 -7.53
N THR A 158 15.12 -14.80 -8.58
CA THR A 158 15.76 -16.10 -8.65
C THR A 158 17.11 -15.99 -9.33
N LYS A 159 17.88 -17.08 -9.37
CA LYS A 159 19.18 -17.15 -10.05
C LYS A 159 19.29 -18.42 -10.89
N ASP A 160 20.16 -18.39 -11.91
CA ASP A 160 20.59 -19.58 -12.63
C ASP A 160 21.81 -20.27 -11.94
N ASP A 161 22.27 -21.32 -12.56
CA ASP A 161 23.42 -22.12 -12.07
C ASP A 161 24.74 -21.34 -12.04
N ASN A 162 24.85 -20.21 -12.76
CA ASN A 162 25.99 -19.33 -12.81
C ASN A 162 25.91 -18.11 -11.91
N ASP A 163 24.89 -18.02 -11.07
CA ASP A 163 24.56 -16.87 -10.22
C ASP A 163 24.09 -15.61 -10.97
N LYS A 164 23.73 -15.72 -12.24
CA LYS A 164 23.00 -14.64 -12.91
C LYS A 164 21.60 -14.54 -12.33
N VAL A 165 21.24 -13.35 -11.92
CA VAL A 165 20.00 -13.06 -11.17
C VAL A 165 18.91 -12.61 -12.13
N TYR A 166 17.67 -13.08 -11.92
CA TYR A 166 16.46 -12.70 -12.65
C TYR A 166 15.45 -12.10 -11.69
N ILE A 167 14.92 -10.94 -12.01
CA ILE A 167 14.10 -10.11 -11.12
C ILE A 167 12.76 -9.80 -11.78
N ALA A 168 11.68 -10.31 -11.20
CA ALA A 168 10.31 -10.02 -11.63
C ALA A 168 9.87 -8.64 -11.18
N SER A 169 9.26 -7.85 -12.06
CA SER A 169 8.91 -6.47 -11.76
C SER A 169 7.50 -6.08 -12.18
N PHE A 170 7.00 -5.04 -11.51
CA PHE A 170 5.83 -4.28 -11.87
C PHE A 170 6.22 -2.86 -12.24
N SER A 171 5.56 -2.28 -13.24
CA SER A 171 5.71 -0.88 -13.61
C SER A 171 4.37 -0.16 -13.66
N ASN A 172 4.29 1.02 -13.06
CA ASN A 172 3.15 1.92 -13.22
C ASN A 172 3.23 2.75 -14.51
N ASN A 173 4.34 2.64 -15.25
CA ASN A 173 4.50 3.40 -16.48
C ASN A 173 3.66 2.75 -17.59
N THR A 174 2.68 3.48 -18.12
CA THR A 174 1.83 3.02 -19.23
C THR A 174 2.70 2.59 -20.40
N GLY A 175 2.57 1.31 -20.80
CA GLY A 175 3.35 0.73 -21.88
C GLY A 175 4.65 0.03 -21.47
N ALA A 176 5.09 0.12 -20.20
CA ALA A 176 6.28 -0.62 -19.74
C ALA A 176 5.98 -2.11 -19.54
N GLY A 177 4.76 -2.46 -19.09
CA GLY A 177 4.32 -3.83 -18.85
C GLY A 177 5.09 -4.58 -17.77
N GLY A 178 4.74 -5.86 -17.57
CA GLY A 178 5.50 -6.76 -16.71
C GLY A 178 6.83 -7.15 -17.35
N ARG A 179 7.93 -6.96 -16.64
CA ARG A 179 9.30 -7.21 -17.11
C ARG A 179 10.09 -8.11 -16.19
N VAL A 180 11.09 -8.76 -16.73
CA VAL A 180 12.13 -9.43 -15.95
C VAL A 180 13.46 -8.77 -16.23
N PHE A 181 14.04 -8.16 -15.21
CA PHE A 181 15.39 -7.62 -15.29
C PHE A 181 16.41 -8.68 -14.92
N THR A 182 17.65 -8.51 -15.40
CA THR A 182 18.74 -9.41 -15.07
C THR A 182 19.89 -8.63 -14.44
N TYR A 183 20.59 -9.28 -13.50
CA TYR A 183 21.85 -8.78 -12.96
C TYR A 183 22.88 -9.90 -12.97
N ASP A 184 24.03 -9.63 -13.60
CA ASP A 184 25.18 -10.54 -13.65
C ASP A 184 26.40 -9.84 -13.05
N GLY A 185 26.73 -10.16 -11.81
CA GLY A 185 27.86 -9.58 -11.11
C GLY A 185 29.21 -9.94 -11.73
N LYS A 186 29.27 -11.03 -12.53
CA LYS A 186 30.49 -11.56 -13.20
C LYS A 186 30.70 -10.98 -14.60
N ALA A 187 29.71 -10.26 -15.15
CA ALA A 187 29.81 -9.66 -16.47
C ALA A 187 30.92 -8.59 -16.53
N THR A 188 31.68 -8.61 -17.61
CA THR A 188 32.75 -7.63 -17.88
C THR A 188 32.25 -6.33 -18.51
N GLY A 189 31.04 -6.33 -19.06
CA GLY A 189 30.33 -5.17 -19.62
C GLY A 189 29.13 -4.76 -18.73
N ASP A 190 27.97 -4.60 -19.38
CA ASP A 190 26.73 -4.29 -18.66
C ASP A 190 26.36 -5.42 -17.70
N LYS A 191 26.23 -5.09 -16.43
CA LYS A 191 25.79 -6.02 -15.38
C LYS A 191 24.28 -6.13 -15.33
N TRP A 192 23.59 -5.05 -15.64
CA TRP A 192 22.14 -4.99 -15.71
C TRP A 192 21.63 -5.18 -17.13
N GLY A 193 20.53 -5.92 -17.28
CA GLY A 193 19.84 -6.12 -18.54
C GLY A 193 18.32 -6.20 -18.37
N ASP A 194 17.61 -6.03 -19.47
CA ASP A 194 16.17 -6.31 -19.59
C ASP A 194 16.06 -7.58 -20.44
N LEU A 195 15.45 -8.64 -19.89
CA LEU A 195 15.50 -9.97 -20.49
C LEU A 195 14.83 -10.03 -21.87
N LEU A 196 13.63 -9.45 -22.00
CA LEU A 196 12.79 -9.52 -23.21
C LEU A 196 11.96 -8.25 -23.45
N GLY A 197 12.18 -7.18 -22.67
CA GLY A 197 11.23 -6.10 -22.63
C GLY A 197 9.93 -6.52 -21.96
N GLN A 198 8.78 -6.11 -22.49
CA GLN A 198 7.48 -6.53 -22.00
C GLN A 198 7.29 -8.04 -22.28
N ILE A 199 7.08 -8.82 -21.22
CA ILE A 199 6.98 -10.29 -21.32
C ILE A 199 5.68 -10.72 -22.02
N SER A 200 4.55 -10.11 -21.67
CA SER A 200 3.23 -10.36 -22.26
C SER A 200 2.56 -9.01 -22.56
N PRO A 201 1.95 -8.84 -23.76
CA PRO A 201 1.55 -7.51 -24.27
C PRO A 201 0.54 -6.74 -23.42
N ASP A 202 -0.34 -7.45 -22.71
CA ASP A 202 -1.45 -6.91 -21.92
C ASP A 202 -1.31 -7.14 -20.42
N GLN A 203 -0.16 -7.59 -19.95
CA GLN A 203 0.14 -7.84 -18.54
C GLN A 203 1.03 -6.75 -17.96
N THR A 204 0.62 -6.15 -16.86
CA THR A 204 1.37 -5.08 -16.19
C THR A 204 2.39 -5.58 -15.19
N THR A 205 2.30 -6.85 -14.78
CA THR A 205 3.13 -7.41 -13.72
C THR A 205 3.74 -8.76 -14.12
N ALA A 206 5.07 -8.86 -14.03
CA ALA A 206 5.75 -10.11 -13.75
C ALA A 206 5.81 -10.25 -12.23
N ARG A 207 5.09 -11.22 -11.65
CA ARG A 207 4.85 -11.30 -10.22
C ARG A 207 5.79 -12.24 -9.48
N SER A 208 6.17 -13.33 -10.13
CA SER A 208 7.06 -14.34 -9.56
C SER A 208 7.98 -14.93 -10.62
N VAL A 209 9.12 -15.45 -10.19
CA VAL A 209 10.12 -16.09 -11.06
C VAL A 209 10.70 -17.34 -10.38
N ALA A 210 10.89 -18.39 -11.17
CA ALA A 210 11.56 -19.61 -10.74
C ALA A 210 12.47 -20.14 -11.86
N TYR A 211 13.60 -20.71 -11.50
CA TYR A 211 14.56 -21.28 -12.45
C TYR A 211 14.71 -22.79 -12.21
N ASP A 212 14.70 -23.55 -13.29
CA ASP A 212 15.01 -24.98 -13.27
C ASP A 212 15.65 -25.41 -14.60
N ASN A 213 16.84 -26.02 -14.52
CA ASN A 213 17.52 -26.67 -15.65
C ASN A 213 17.57 -25.83 -16.96
N GLY A 214 18.01 -24.57 -16.89
CA GLY A 214 18.16 -23.70 -18.06
C GLY A 214 16.86 -23.00 -18.50
N THR A 215 15.73 -23.24 -17.81
CA THR A 215 14.45 -22.60 -18.08
C THR A 215 14.07 -21.66 -16.94
N LEU A 216 13.75 -20.43 -17.29
CA LEU A 216 13.14 -19.46 -16.38
C LEU A 216 11.63 -19.51 -16.56
N TYR A 217 10.89 -19.71 -15.48
CA TYR A 217 9.44 -19.62 -15.42
C TYR A 217 9.03 -18.31 -14.81
N ILE A 218 8.16 -17.57 -15.48
CA ILE A 218 7.72 -16.24 -15.11
C ILE A 218 6.23 -16.29 -14.85
N GLY A 219 5.82 -16.09 -13.61
CA GLY A 219 4.43 -15.95 -13.22
C GLY A 219 3.96 -14.52 -13.46
N MET A 220 2.96 -14.37 -14.32
CA MET A 220 2.38 -13.10 -14.71
C MET A 220 1.08 -12.81 -13.96
N GLY A 221 0.64 -11.55 -14.01
CA GLY A 221 -0.61 -11.18 -13.36
C GLY A 221 -1.11 -9.79 -13.62
N GLN A 222 -2.16 -9.59 -12.93
CA GLN A 222 -3.21 -8.58 -12.81
C GLN A 222 -4.34 -8.73 -13.83
N THR A 223 -4.09 -9.04 -15.09
CA THR A 223 -5.19 -9.25 -16.05
C THR A 223 -5.63 -10.70 -16.07
N ARG A 224 -4.69 -11.64 -16.04
CA ARG A 224 -4.93 -13.08 -15.97
C ARG A 224 -3.72 -13.82 -15.41
N PRO A 225 -3.91 -14.92 -14.71
CA PRO A 225 -2.82 -15.80 -14.29
C PRO A 225 -2.21 -16.52 -15.49
N GLU A 226 -0.92 -16.34 -15.72
CA GLU A 226 -0.19 -16.93 -16.83
C GLU A 226 1.22 -17.33 -16.39
N ILE A 227 1.78 -18.43 -16.87
CA ILE A 227 3.19 -18.79 -16.69
C ILE A 227 3.86 -18.84 -18.04
N ILE A 228 4.91 -18.03 -18.20
CA ILE A 228 5.76 -18.01 -19.40
C ILE A 228 7.06 -18.73 -19.08
N ALA A 229 7.40 -19.73 -19.87
CA ALA A 229 8.68 -20.43 -19.82
C ALA A 229 9.63 -19.86 -20.86
N VAL A 230 10.84 -19.46 -20.45
CA VAL A 230 11.86 -18.82 -21.28
C VAL A 230 13.16 -19.61 -21.20
N ASN A 231 13.76 -19.93 -22.33
CA ASN A 231 15.10 -20.52 -22.39
C ASN A 231 16.14 -19.44 -22.01
N THR A 232 16.89 -19.63 -20.91
CA THR A 232 17.84 -18.59 -20.44
C THR A 232 19.05 -18.37 -21.35
N LYS A 233 19.37 -19.36 -22.20
CA LYS A 233 20.46 -19.26 -23.21
C LYS A 233 19.99 -18.56 -24.49
N ASN A 234 18.71 -18.70 -24.83
CA ASN A 234 18.07 -18.04 -25.96
C ASN A 234 16.70 -17.48 -25.55
N PRO A 235 16.66 -16.28 -24.95
CA PRO A 235 15.41 -15.74 -24.40
C PRO A 235 14.27 -15.49 -25.41
N SER A 236 14.60 -15.44 -26.72
CA SER A 236 13.57 -15.39 -27.78
C SER A 236 12.75 -16.68 -27.86
N GLU A 237 13.29 -17.80 -27.39
CA GLU A 237 12.56 -19.07 -27.25
C GLU A 237 11.72 -19.04 -25.96
N LYS A 238 10.49 -18.57 -26.10
CA LYS A 238 9.51 -18.54 -25.00
C LYS A 238 8.24 -19.27 -25.40
N ARG A 239 7.54 -19.83 -24.40
CA ARG A 239 6.23 -20.44 -24.56
C ARG A 239 5.36 -20.18 -23.33
N THR A 240 4.07 -20.11 -23.52
CA THR A 240 3.10 -20.15 -22.42
C THR A 240 2.92 -21.60 -21.96
N VAL A 241 2.92 -21.82 -20.65
CA VAL A 241 2.54 -23.11 -20.05
C VAL A 241 1.00 -23.21 -20.09
N PRO A 242 0.41 -24.26 -20.69
CA PRO A 242 -1.04 -24.36 -20.88
C PRO A 242 -1.72 -24.80 -19.58
N LEU A 243 -1.94 -23.87 -18.65
CA LEU A 243 -2.47 -24.16 -17.32
C LEU A 243 -3.91 -24.71 -17.37
N GLU A 244 -4.16 -25.78 -16.61
CA GLU A 244 -5.52 -26.27 -16.37
C GLU A 244 -6.34 -25.24 -15.57
N ASN A 245 -7.65 -25.15 -15.84
CA ASN A 245 -8.55 -24.24 -15.10
C ASN A 245 -8.51 -24.48 -13.58
N SER A 246 -8.33 -25.72 -13.15
CA SER A 246 -8.20 -26.09 -11.72
C SER A 246 -7.01 -25.44 -11.02
N ALA A 247 -5.97 -25.05 -11.77
CA ALA A 247 -4.80 -24.36 -11.24
C ALA A 247 -5.02 -22.85 -11.04
N VAL A 248 -5.98 -22.25 -11.75
CA VAL A 248 -6.10 -20.79 -11.88
C VAL A 248 -7.54 -20.27 -11.71
N ASN A 249 -8.48 -21.13 -11.33
CA ASN A 249 -9.89 -20.78 -11.19
C ASN A 249 -10.09 -19.56 -10.26
N GLY A 250 -10.71 -18.50 -10.79
CA GLY A 250 -10.95 -17.26 -10.08
C GLY A 250 -9.69 -16.44 -9.71
N ALA A 251 -8.53 -16.80 -10.26
CA ALA A 251 -7.27 -16.09 -9.99
C ALA A 251 -7.01 -14.99 -11.02
N HIS A 252 -6.23 -13.98 -10.59
CA HIS A 252 -5.78 -12.87 -11.41
C HIS A 252 -4.25 -12.88 -11.61
N GLU A 253 -3.51 -13.47 -10.67
CA GLU A 253 -2.05 -13.50 -10.75
C GLU A 253 -1.43 -14.78 -10.17
N ILE A 254 -0.21 -15.10 -10.64
CA ILE A 254 0.65 -16.15 -10.06
C ILE A 254 1.50 -15.51 -8.97
N LEU A 255 1.03 -15.60 -7.71
CA LEU A 255 1.66 -14.91 -6.56
C LEU A 255 3.07 -15.42 -6.28
N TYR A 256 3.22 -16.75 -6.21
CA TYR A 256 4.50 -17.40 -5.92
C TYR A 256 4.71 -18.58 -6.84
N LEU A 257 5.95 -18.79 -7.21
CA LEU A 257 6.36 -19.85 -8.10
C LEU A 257 7.69 -20.43 -7.63
N GLU A 258 7.77 -21.78 -7.57
CA GLU A 258 9.00 -22.53 -7.47
C GLU A 258 9.04 -23.55 -8.60
N ALA A 259 10.25 -23.90 -9.06
CA ALA A 259 10.44 -24.90 -10.10
C ALA A 259 11.49 -25.92 -9.66
N LEU A 260 11.18 -27.21 -9.83
CA LEU A 260 12.07 -28.30 -9.45
C LEU A 260 11.76 -29.56 -10.26
N ASP A 261 12.77 -30.08 -10.95
CA ASP A 261 12.73 -31.32 -11.75
C ASP A 261 11.49 -31.39 -12.68
N GLY A 262 11.27 -30.29 -13.45
CA GLY A 262 10.20 -30.18 -14.43
C GLY A 262 8.80 -30.01 -13.82
N ARG A 263 8.69 -29.74 -12.52
CA ARG A 263 7.44 -29.41 -11.80
C ARG A 263 7.43 -27.97 -11.35
N LEU A 264 6.28 -27.35 -11.42
CA LEU A 264 6.03 -26.02 -10.92
C LEU A 264 5.14 -26.09 -9.69
N TYR A 265 5.52 -25.39 -8.64
CA TYR A 265 4.76 -25.22 -7.41
C TYR A 265 4.20 -23.82 -7.42
N SER A 266 2.94 -23.68 -7.83
CA SER A 266 2.30 -22.41 -8.11
C SER A 266 1.25 -22.07 -7.07
N THR A 267 1.38 -20.89 -6.46
CA THR A 267 0.35 -20.27 -5.59
C THR A 267 -0.25 -19.09 -6.31
N VAL A 268 -1.57 -19.00 -6.32
CA VAL A 268 -2.34 -17.91 -6.94
C VAL A 268 -3.14 -17.13 -5.90
N ASP A 269 -3.72 -16.01 -6.29
CA ASP A 269 -4.52 -15.13 -5.42
C ASP A 269 -6.00 -15.56 -5.26
N SER A 270 -6.34 -16.79 -5.65
CA SER A 270 -7.69 -17.33 -5.52
C SER A 270 -7.75 -18.55 -4.59
N LYS A 271 -8.75 -18.55 -3.70
CA LYS A 271 -9.09 -19.72 -2.86
C LYS A 271 -9.82 -20.83 -3.62
N ASP A 272 -10.32 -20.54 -4.83
CA ASP A 272 -11.09 -21.50 -5.66
C ASP A 272 -10.16 -22.31 -6.57
N ALA A 273 -8.90 -21.90 -6.68
CA ALA A 273 -7.86 -22.64 -7.38
C ALA A 273 -7.24 -23.74 -6.51
N CYS A 274 -6.53 -24.68 -7.15
CA CYS A 274 -5.78 -25.74 -6.48
C CYS A 274 -6.64 -26.55 -5.48
N LYS A 275 -7.91 -26.78 -5.78
CA LYS A 275 -8.88 -27.47 -4.90
C LYS A 275 -8.99 -26.81 -3.51
N GLY A 276 -8.73 -25.51 -3.43
CA GLY A 276 -8.77 -24.81 -2.17
C GLY A 276 -7.60 -25.09 -1.22
N THR A 277 -6.49 -25.66 -1.65
CA THR A 277 -5.36 -26.04 -0.77
C THR A 277 -4.23 -25.00 -0.69
N GLY A 278 -4.19 -24.08 -1.63
CA GLY A 278 -3.21 -22.98 -1.67
C GLY A 278 -2.14 -23.12 -2.75
N THR A 279 -1.53 -24.28 -2.96
CA THR A 279 -0.50 -24.49 -4.00
C THR A 279 -0.84 -25.69 -4.89
N CYS A 280 -0.76 -25.49 -6.20
CA CYS A 280 -0.78 -26.55 -7.20
C CYS A 280 0.62 -27.08 -7.50
N VAL A 281 0.75 -28.40 -7.68
CA VAL A 281 1.91 -29.05 -8.29
C VAL A 281 1.58 -29.29 -9.75
N ILE A 282 2.26 -28.60 -10.66
CA ILE A 282 1.95 -28.55 -12.08
C ILE A 282 3.11 -29.17 -12.86
N ASP A 283 2.81 -30.01 -13.84
CA ASP A 283 3.79 -30.45 -14.83
C ASP A 283 4.18 -29.27 -15.75
N ALA A 284 5.44 -28.91 -15.77
CA ALA A 284 5.92 -27.72 -16.49
C ALA A 284 5.82 -27.85 -18.02
N ALA A 285 5.76 -29.08 -18.56
CA ALA A 285 5.70 -29.32 -19.99
C ALA A 285 4.28 -29.13 -20.55
N ASN A 286 3.27 -29.61 -19.84
CA ASN A 286 1.88 -29.69 -20.33
C ASN A 286 0.85 -28.92 -19.48
N GLY A 287 1.24 -28.30 -18.36
CA GLY A 287 0.38 -27.48 -17.51
C GLY A 287 -0.63 -28.25 -16.65
N LYS A 288 -0.56 -29.59 -16.61
CA LYS A 288 -1.50 -30.41 -15.85
C LYS A 288 -1.20 -30.38 -14.35
N VAL A 289 -2.26 -30.29 -13.55
CA VAL A 289 -2.16 -30.37 -12.09
C VAL A 289 -1.99 -31.83 -11.71
N SER A 290 -0.82 -32.19 -11.17
CA SER A 290 -0.49 -33.54 -10.72
C SER A 290 -0.82 -33.76 -9.25
N ASP A 291 -0.82 -32.72 -8.42
CA ASP A 291 -1.12 -32.74 -6.99
C ASP A 291 -1.42 -31.33 -6.44
N THR A 292 -1.82 -31.25 -5.16
CA THR A 292 -2.06 -30.00 -4.46
C THR A 292 -1.50 -30.03 -3.04
N LEU A 293 -0.96 -28.91 -2.54
CA LEU A 293 -0.37 -28.78 -1.21
C LEU A 293 -1.14 -27.76 -0.35
N GLN A 294 -1.43 -28.14 0.89
CA GLN A 294 -2.13 -27.27 1.85
C GLN A 294 -1.19 -26.22 2.44
N THR A 295 -0.82 -25.25 1.63
CA THR A 295 0.15 -24.23 2.01
C THR A 295 -0.47 -22.99 2.67
N TRP A 296 -1.70 -22.66 2.33
CA TRP A 296 -2.45 -21.46 2.74
C TRP A 296 -1.58 -20.32 3.32
N ASN A 297 -1.32 -19.33 2.50
CA ASN A 297 -0.51 -18.18 2.85
C ASN A 297 0.96 -18.48 3.20
N SER A 298 1.47 -19.66 2.84
CA SER A 298 2.87 -20.02 2.92
C SER A 298 3.46 -20.26 1.54
N ARG A 299 4.71 -19.90 1.36
CA ARG A 299 5.47 -20.14 0.14
C ARG A 299 6.12 -21.51 0.20
N THR A 300 6.09 -22.29 -0.90
CA THR A 300 6.94 -23.49 -1.04
C THR A 300 8.39 -23.08 -1.19
N ILE A 301 9.30 -23.87 -0.64
CA ILE A 301 10.75 -23.63 -0.65
C ILE A 301 11.51 -24.88 -1.03
N LYS A 302 12.63 -24.66 -1.75
CA LYS A 302 13.62 -25.71 -1.99
C LYS A 302 14.71 -25.65 -0.91
N ARG A 303 15.21 -26.79 -0.48
CA ARG A 303 16.42 -26.86 0.32
C ARG A 303 17.65 -26.89 -0.59
N ALA A 304 18.67 -26.09 -0.29
CA ALA A 304 19.90 -26.10 -1.07
C ALA A 304 20.53 -27.50 -1.07
N GLY A 305 20.99 -27.97 -2.25
CA GLY A 305 21.61 -29.28 -2.41
C GLY A 305 20.66 -30.48 -2.47
N GLU A 306 19.39 -30.31 -2.14
CA GLU A 306 18.40 -31.39 -2.21
C GLU A 306 17.62 -31.35 -3.54
N LYS A 307 17.54 -32.51 -4.20
CA LYS A 307 16.79 -32.68 -5.43
C LYS A 307 15.48 -33.38 -5.13
N SER A 308 14.44 -33.10 -5.91
CA SER A 308 13.13 -33.76 -5.89
C SER A 308 12.23 -33.57 -4.66
N LYS A 309 12.58 -32.74 -3.68
CA LYS A 309 11.72 -32.45 -2.54
C LYS A 309 11.49 -30.96 -2.35
N VAL A 310 10.29 -30.61 -1.87
CA VAL A 310 9.96 -29.25 -1.47
C VAL A 310 9.42 -29.23 -0.05
N TYR A 311 9.53 -28.08 0.57
CA TYR A 311 9.13 -27.84 1.96
C TYR A 311 8.07 -26.74 1.99
N TYR A 312 7.15 -26.83 2.92
CA TYR A 312 6.14 -25.80 3.14
C TYR A 312 5.65 -25.82 4.59
N ILE A 313 5.03 -24.73 5.02
CA ILE A 313 4.40 -24.66 6.34
C ILE A 313 2.90 -24.91 6.18
N TYR A 314 2.42 -25.91 6.89
CA TYR A 314 1.00 -26.23 7.02
C TYR A 314 0.45 -25.57 8.29
N ASN A 315 -0.61 -24.78 8.17
CA ASN A 315 -1.28 -24.21 9.33
C ASN A 315 -2.22 -25.25 9.95
N SER A 316 -1.84 -25.79 11.10
CA SER A 316 -2.60 -26.81 11.83
C SER A 316 -3.60 -26.21 12.83
N GLY A 317 -3.95 -24.92 12.72
CA GLY A 317 -4.85 -24.24 13.64
C GLY A 317 -4.23 -24.03 15.03
N SER A 318 -4.70 -24.74 16.05
CA SER A 318 -4.26 -24.55 17.45
C SER A 318 -2.77 -24.83 17.72
N LYS A 319 -2.12 -25.63 16.87
CA LYS A 319 -0.68 -25.93 17.00
C LYS A 319 0.23 -24.91 16.31
N GLY A 320 -0.32 -23.99 15.53
CA GLY A 320 0.45 -23.11 14.66
C GLY A 320 0.99 -23.83 13.42
N GLY A 321 2.11 -23.36 12.87
CA GLY A 321 2.69 -23.88 11.64
C GLY A 321 3.48 -25.18 11.86
N VAL A 322 3.19 -26.19 11.03
CA VAL A 322 3.93 -27.45 10.93
C VAL A 322 4.75 -27.41 9.64
N LEU A 323 6.07 -27.60 9.76
CA LEU A 323 6.95 -27.74 8.60
C LEU A 323 6.76 -29.12 7.99
N ARG A 324 6.45 -29.16 6.70
CA ARG A 324 6.25 -30.38 5.91
C ARG A 324 7.28 -30.51 4.79
N GLU A 325 7.79 -31.73 4.67
CA GLU A 325 8.54 -32.19 3.49
C GLU A 325 7.55 -32.89 2.55
N TYR A 326 7.58 -32.54 1.27
CA TYR A 326 6.80 -33.17 0.21
C TYR A 326 7.72 -33.84 -0.80
N ASP A 327 7.44 -35.11 -1.08
CA ASP A 327 8.09 -35.92 -2.10
C ASP A 327 7.14 -36.06 -3.32
N PRO A 328 7.43 -35.40 -4.44
CA PRO A 328 6.56 -35.44 -5.61
C PRO A 328 6.58 -36.77 -6.38
N GLY A 329 7.59 -37.62 -6.12
CA GLY A 329 7.67 -38.94 -6.74
C GLY A 329 6.66 -39.90 -6.12
N THR A 330 6.53 -39.87 -4.82
CA THR A 330 5.58 -40.73 -4.06
C THR A 330 4.29 -39.99 -3.69
N LYS A 331 4.20 -38.67 -3.90
CA LYS A 331 3.12 -37.76 -3.47
C LYS A 331 2.86 -37.83 -1.97
N SER A 332 3.91 -38.12 -1.18
CA SER A 332 3.81 -38.23 0.25
C SER A 332 4.30 -36.97 0.95
N THR A 333 3.75 -36.71 2.13
CA THR A 333 4.18 -35.64 3.02
C THR A 333 4.68 -36.23 4.36
N LYS A 334 5.70 -35.56 4.92
CA LYS A 334 6.26 -35.90 6.24
C LYS A 334 6.30 -34.63 7.09
N ASP A 335 5.73 -34.69 8.30
CA ASP A 335 5.83 -33.60 9.27
C ASP A 335 7.21 -33.63 9.94
N LEU A 336 7.94 -32.52 9.87
CA LEU A 336 9.28 -32.41 10.47
C LEU A 336 9.23 -31.83 11.90
N ASN A 337 8.19 -31.08 12.25
CA ASN A 337 7.90 -30.61 13.61
C ASN A 337 6.42 -30.83 13.95
N PRO A 338 5.98 -32.05 14.23
CA PRO A 338 4.56 -32.41 14.43
C PRO A 338 3.88 -31.63 15.57
N ASN A 339 4.67 -31.05 16.48
CA ASN A 339 4.18 -30.21 17.58
C ASN A 339 3.80 -28.78 17.12
N GLY A 340 4.14 -28.39 15.89
CA GLY A 340 3.85 -27.06 15.34
C GLY A 340 4.76 -25.96 15.86
N GLN A 341 4.19 -24.78 16.16
CA GLN A 341 4.83 -23.59 16.74
C GLN A 341 5.58 -22.67 15.77
N LEU A 342 5.71 -23.01 14.48
CA LEU A 342 6.20 -22.05 13.49
C LEU A 342 5.16 -20.96 13.23
N ALA A 343 5.62 -19.79 12.79
CA ALA A 343 4.73 -18.71 12.37
C ALA A 343 3.78 -19.21 11.27
N PRO A 344 2.44 -19.18 11.47
CA PRO A 344 1.52 -19.91 10.61
C PRO A 344 1.03 -19.14 9.39
N ARG A 345 1.26 -17.80 9.34
CA ARG A 345 0.64 -16.95 8.33
C ARG A 345 1.66 -16.23 7.48
N LEU A 346 1.38 -16.17 6.15
CA LEU A 346 2.08 -15.34 5.15
C LEU A 346 3.61 -15.46 5.20
N GLY A 347 4.11 -16.53 5.85
CA GLY A 347 5.50 -16.72 6.17
C GLY A 347 6.35 -16.86 4.93
N ARG A 348 7.35 -16.02 4.81
CA ARG A 348 8.49 -16.31 3.99
C ARG A 348 9.41 -17.21 4.79
N ASN A 349 9.99 -18.20 4.12
CA ASN A 349 10.80 -19.23 4.73
C ASN A 349 12.13 -19.31 4.00
N SER A 350 13.21 -19.50 4.70
CA SER A 350 14.52 -19.68 4.09
C SER A 350 15.38 -20.62 4.89
N TRP A 351 16.00 -21.60 4.20
CA TRP A 351 16.96 -22.52 4.77
C TRP A 351 18.36 -21.89 4.80
N ALA A 352 18.95 -21.78 5.99
CA ALA A 352 20.33 -21.34 6.16
C ALA A 352 21.31 -22.51 6.00
N THR A 353 20.91 -23.69 6.47
CA THR A 353 21.59 -24.98 6.33
C THR A 353 20.55 -26.07 6.13
N ASP A 354 20.95 -27.32 5.93
CA ASP A 354 20.05 -28.46 5.82
C ASP A 354 19.14 -28.67 7.03
N ASN A 355 19.50 -28.09 8.18
CA ASN A 355 18.78 -28.29 9.45
C ASN A 355 18.20 -27.02 10.05
N VAL A 356 18.62 -25.82 9.57
CA VAL A 356 18.22 -24.54 10.14
C VAL A 356 17.35 -23.76 9.16
N LEU A 357 16.10 -23.52 9.51
CA LEU A 357 15.13 -22.73 8.75
C LEU A 357 14.71 -21.50 9.55
N LEU A 358 14.67 -20.36 8.90
CA LEU A 358 14.07 -19.13 9.42
C LEU A 358 12.71 -18.89 8.79
N THR A 359 11.72 -18.58 9.61
CA THR A 359 10.36 -18.22 9.15
C THR A 359 9.88 -16.92 9.78
N ASN A 360 8.95 -16.24 9.14
CA ASN A 360 8.32 -15.04 9.71
C ASN A 360 6.81 -14.99 9.50
N ASP A 361 6.13 -14.27 10.38
CA ASP A 361 4.80 -13.75 10.15
C ASP A 361 4.93 -12.30 9.68
N MET A 362 4.55 -12.04 8.44
CA MET A 362 4.66 -10.69 7.84
C MET A 362 3.80 -9.65 8.53
N ASN A 363 2.73 -10.04 9.21
CA ASN A 363 1.78 -9.12 9.83
C ASN A 363 2.25 -8.65 11.21
N SER A 364 2.70 -9.60 12.04
CA SER A 364 3.15 -9.30 13.40
C SER A 364 4.66 -9.02 13.50
N GLY A 365 5.44 -9.34 12.45
CA GLY A 365 6.90 -9.31 12.51
C GLY A 365 7.51 -10.41 13.37
N ALA A 366 6.69 -11.33 13.90
CA ALA A 366 7.19 -12.47 14.68
C ALA A 366 8.02 -13.41 13.81
N MET A 367 9.13 -13.88 14.35
CA MET A 367 10.05 -14.76 13.65
C MET A 367 10.34 -16.01 14.48
N THR A 368 10.45 -17.14 13.78
CA THR A 368 10.80 -18.41 14.39
C THR A 368 11.95 -19.08 13.67
N VAL A 369 12.81 -19.74 14.45
CA VAL A 369 13.90 -20.58 13.96
C VAL A 369 13.53 -22.04 14.22
N TYR A 370 13.54 -22.84 13.16
CA TYR A 370 13.52 -24.28 13.23
C TYR A 370 14.97 -24.77 13.17
N ASP A 371 15.39 -25.61 14.11
CA ASP A 371 16.70 -26.24 14.09
C ASP A 371 16.53 -27.71 14.48
N SER A 372 16.71 -28.61 13.51
CA SER A 372 16.75 -30.08 13.73
C SER A 372 15.54 -30.61 14.52
N GLY A 373 14.36 -30.09 14.28
CA GLY A 373 13.12 -30.48 14.98
C GLY A 373 12.72 -29.54 16.12
N ASN A 374 13.62 -28.69 16.60
CA ASN A 374 13.33 -27.71 17.66
C ASN A 374 12.86 -26.39 17.05
N VAL A 375 11.85 -25.77 17.66
CA VAL A 375 11.34 -24.45 17.27
C VAL A 375 11.58 -23.45 18.39
N SER A 376 12.12 -22.29 18.03
CA SER A 376 12.35 -21.19 18.98
C SER A 376 12.00 -19.84 18.35
N ASN A 377 11.47 -18.93 19.15
CA ASN A 377 11.17 -17.56 18.71
C ASN A 377 12.40 -16.67 18.82
N LEU A 378 12.52 -15.68 17.93
CA LEU A 378 13.43 -14.56 18.16
C LEU A 378 12.91 -13.74 19.34
N PRO A 379 13.81 -13.30 20.26
CA PRO A 379 13.43 -12.39 21.34
C PRO A 379 12.81 -11.08 20.79
N ALA A 380 11.85 -10.54 21.52
CA ALA A 380 11.33 -9.22 21.23
C ALA A 380 12.46 -8.16 21.23
N GLY A 381 12.42 -7.22 20.28
CA GLY A 381 13.46 -6.19 20.13
C GLY A 381 14.75 -6.64 19.42
N THR A 382 14.84 -7.89 18.97
CA THR A 382 15.98 -8.36 18.15
C THR A 382 16.07 -7.61 16.84
N LEU A 383 14.96 -7.33 16.19
CA LEU A 383 14.93 -6.56 14.95
C LEU A 383 14.87 -5.07 15.24
N LYS A 384 15.72 -4.29 14.56
CA LYS A 384 15.52 -2.85 14.45
C LYS A 384 14.45 -2.59 13.41
N GLY A 385 13.40 -1.89 13.81
CA GLY A 385 12.32 -1.46 12.92
C GLY A 385 12.72 -0.26 12.06
N SER A 386 11.97 -0.05 10.98
CA SER A 386 12.00 1.16 10.19
C SER A 386 10.79 2.03 10.55
N GLU A 387 10.95 3.35 10.44
CA GLU A 387 9.84 4.29 10.61
C GLU A 387 8.81 4.07 9.48
N ARG A 388 7.52 4.02 9.83
CA ARG A 388 6.45 3.82 8.85
C ARG A 388 5.79 5.13 8.47
N GLY A 389 5.47 5.28 7.19
CA GLY A 389 4.71 6.42 6.69
C GLY A 389 3.31 6.47 7.28
N ILE A 390 2.85 7.68 7.62
CA ILE A 390 1.47 7.92 8.02
C ILE A 390 0.65 8.16 6.76
N GLN A 391 -0.35 7.29 6.54
CA GLN A 391 -1.17 7.28 5.33
C GLN A 391 -2.36 8.25 5.44
N THR A 392 -2.99 8.29 6.61
CA THR A 392 -4.17 9.12 6.83
C THR A 392 -4.22 9.62 8.26
N LEU A 393 -4.73 10.83 8.44
CA LEU A 393 -4.97 11.48 9.74
C LEU A 393 -6.43 11.89 9.86
N THR A 394 -6.94 11.86 11.08
CA THR A 394 -8.24 12.45 11.43
C THR A 394 -8.25 12.91 12.86
N THR A 395 -9.09 13.89 13.15
CA THR A 395 -9.44 14.24 14.53
C THR A 395 -10.56 13.32 14.98
N GLY A 396 -10.34 12.60 16.07
CA GLY A 396 -11.32 11.69 16.63
C GLY A 396 -12.43 12.38 17.42
N PRO A 397 -13.49 11.63 17.83
CA PRO A 397 -14.61 12.19 18.57
C PRO A 397 -14.23 12.68 19.97
N ASP A 398 -13.10 12.24 20.51
CA ASP A 398 -12.51 12.69 21.77
C ASP A 398 -11.59 13.92 21.62
N GLY A 399 -11.45 14.46 20.40
CA GLY A 399 -10.63 15.60 20.07
C GLY A 399 -9.14 15.30 19.91
N ASN A 400 -8.70 14.06 20.08
CA ASN A 400 -7.35 13.62 19.78
C ASN A 400 -7.17 13.33 18.29
N ILE A 401 -5.93 13.35 17.81
CA ILE A 401 -5.61 13.01 16.42
C ILE A 401 -5.33 11.51 16.31
N TYR A 402 -5.90 10.87 15.32
CA TYR A 402 -5.66 9.46 14.99
C TYR A 402 -5.02 9.33 13.62
N GLY A 403 -4.11 8.38 13.47
CA GLY A 403 -3.39 8.13 12.22
C GLY A 403 -3.30 6.66 11.87
N GLY A 404 -3.50 6.36 10.58
CA GLY A 404 -3.27 5.05 10.00
C GLY A 404 -1.92 5.00 9.28
N PHE A 405 -1.22 3.87 9.39
CA PHE A 405 0.06 3.67 8.73
C PHE A 405 -0.10 3.12 7.31
N TYR A 406 0.89 3.42 6.46
CA TYR A 406 1.06 2.83 5.13
C TYR A 406 1.55 1.38 5.22
N MET A 407 1.16 0.54 4.25
CA MET A 407 1.63 -0.84 4.08
C MET A 407 1.37 -1.79 5.24
N SER A 408 0.18 -1.72 5.84
CA SER A 408 -0.30 -2.67 6.84
C SER A 408 0.31 -2.56 8.24
N GLY A 409 -0.31 -3.24 9.16
CA GLY A 409 0.05 -3.32 10.58
C GLY A 409 -1.18 -3.61 11.42
N THR A 410 -0.98 -3.80 12.71
CA THR A 410 -2.03 -4.03 13.71
C THR A 410 -2.14 -2.89 14.71
N GLN A 411 -1.57 -1.74 14.36
CA GLN A 411 -1.48 -0.57 15.22
C GLN A 411 -2.06 0.66 14.55
N MET A 412 -2.62 1.53 15.35
CA MET A 412 -3.08 2.88 15.00
C MET A 412 -2.32 3.90 15.85
N LEU A 413 -1.99 5.04 15.27
CA LEU A 413 -1.39 6.15 16.00
C LEU A 413 -2.49 6.97 16.69
N LYS A 414 -2.23 7.44 17.92
CA LYS A 414 -3.00 8.47 18.60
C LYS A 414 -2.08 9.58 19.07
N ILE A 415 -2.48 10.83 18.87
CA ILE A 415 -1.78 12.01 19.39
C ILE A 415 -2.74 12.78 20.29
N THR A 416 -2.36 12.91 21.55
CA THR A 416 -3.10 13.73 22.52
C THR A 416 -2.92 15.21 22.18
N THR A 417 -4.02 15.95 22.04
CA THR A 417 -4.01 17.38 21.66
C THR A 417 -4.03 18.32 22.86
N SER A 418 -4.42 17.84 24.04
CA SER A 418 -4.44 18.64 25.26
C SER A 418 -3.05 18.76 25.88
N GLY A 419 -2.56 19.96 26.09
CA GLY A 419 -1.20 20.24 26.57
C GLY A 419 -0.13 20.06 25.50
N THR A 420 1.05 19.58 25.89
CA THR A 420 2.09 19.22 24.93
C THR A 420 1.66 17.97 24.16
N PRO A 421 1.62 17.99 22.81
CA PRO A 421 1.22 16.82 22.02
C PRO A 421 2.08 15.61 22.33
N LYS A 422 1.42 14.47 22.59
CA LYS A 422 2.09 13.20 22.89
C LYS A 422 1.53 12.13 21.98
N ALA A 423 2.41 11.43 21.29
CA ALA A 423 2.06 10.29 20.43
C ALA A 423 2.11 8.97 21.20
N GLU A 424 1.20 8.09 20.92
CA GLU A 424 1.14 6.70 21.39
C GLU A 424 0.64 5.76 20.29
N LEU A 425 1.08 4.50 20.35
CA LEU A 425 0.62 3.45 19.46
C LEU A 425 -0.47 2.64 20.16
N LEU A 426 -1.62 2.51 19.49
CA LEU A 426 -2.75 1.70 19.94
C LEU A 426 -2.72 0.35 19.24
N ASP A 427 -2.63 -0.72 20.01
CA ASP A 427 -2.65 -2.09 19.51
C ASP A 427 -4.07 -2.61 19.20
N GLY A 428 -4.12 -3.77 18.54
CA GLY A 428 -5.38 -4.51 18.33
C GLY A 428 -6.18 -4.05 17.11
N MET A 429 -5.66 -3.13 16.30
CA MET A 429 -6.26 -2.84 14.99
C MET A 429 -6.25 -4.10 14.13
N PRO A 430 -7.33 -4.43 13.42
CA PRO A 430 -7.30 -5.47 12.41
C PRO A 430 -6.21 -5.19 11.37
N THR A 431 -5.48 -6.24 10.98
CA THR A 431 -4.35 -6.10 10.04
C THR A 431 -4.76 -5.42 8.76
N GLY A 432 -4.07 -4.37 8.39
CA GLY A 432 -4.30 -3.68 7.12
C GLY A 432 -3.81 -2.22 7.14
N GLN A 433 -4.02 -1.55 6.01
CA GLN A 433 -3.72 -0.14 5.81
C GLN A 433 -5.01 0.66 5.97
N VAL A 434 -5.01 1.67 6.82
CA VAL A 434 -6.19 2.54 6.94
C VAL A 434 -6.21 3.53 5.77
N GLU A 435 -7.30 3.52 5.01
CA GLU A 435 -7.51 4.37 3.85
C GLU A 435 -8.35 5.60 4.15
N GLY A 436 -9.27 5.51 5.09
CA GLY A 436 -10.15 6.59 5.50
C GLY A 436 -10.64 6.42 6.94
N PHE A 437 -11.11 7.51 7.51
CA PHE A 437 -11.74 7.56 8.83
C PHE A 437 -13.05 8.35 8.78
N ALA A 438 -13.98 8.02 9.69
CA ALA A 438 -15.13 8.86 10.00
C ALA A 438 -15.51 8.78 11.47
N ASN A 439 -15.90 9.92 12.03
CA ASN A 439 -16.47 9.99 13.37
C ASN A 439 -17.99 9.76 13.31
N VAL A 440 -18.52 8.80 14.06
CA VAL A 440 -19.94 8.48 14.13
C VAL A 440 -20.37 8.42 15.60
N GLY A 441 -21.02 9.47 16.07
CA GLY A 441 -21.25 9.68 17.50
C GLY A 441 -19.92 9.75 18.26
N ASN A 442 -19.74 8.88 19.25
CA ASN A 442 -18.50 8.77 20.02
C ASN A 442 -17.54 7.70 19.51
N LYS A 443 -17.76 7.14 18.32
CA LYS A 443 -16.95 6.09 17.72
C LYS A 443 -16.11 6.62 16.54
N LEU A 444 -14.97 6.01 16.33
CA LEU A 444 -14.12 6.20 15.16
C LEU A 444 -14.24 4.97 14.26
N VAL A 445 -14.74 5.16 13.03
CA VAL A 445 -14.81 4.11 12.02
C VAL A 445 -13.58 4.21 11.14
N ALA A 446 -12.84 3.11 11.01
CA ALA A 446 -11.68 2.98 10.15
C ALA A 446 -12.00 2.12 8.93
N GLY A 447 -11.70 2.65 7.74
CA GLY A 447 -11.76 1.94 6.47
C GLY A 447 -10.40 1.32 6.15
N ILE A 448 -10.35 -0.01 6.00
CA ILE A 448 -9.11 -0.80 5.96
C ILE A 448 -8.95 -1.52 4.61
N TYR A 449 -7.80 -1.34 3.99
CA TYR A 449 -7.30 -2.11 2.84
C TYR A 449 -6.46 -3.31 3.33
N PRO A 450 -6.45 -4.48 2.68
CA PRO A 450 -7.23 -4.82 1.48
C PRO A 450 -8.67 -5.27 1.78
N SER A 451 -9.45 -5.47 0.71
CA SER A 451 -10.82 -6.01 0.74
C SER A 451 -11.87 -5.09 1.37
N ALA A 452 -11.66 -3.78 1.32
CA ALA A 452 -12.58 -2.75 1.79
C ALA A 452 -13.32 -3.14 3.09
N ARG A 453 -12.55 -3.32 4.18
CA ARG A 453 -13.07 -3.73 5.48
C ARG A 453 -13.30 -2.53 6.38
N LEU A 454 -14.34 -2.59 7.20
CA LEU A 454 -14.65 -1.58 8.19
C LEU A 454 -14.43 -2.11 9.60
N SER A 455 -13.82 -1.30 10.44
CA SER A 455 -13.63 -1.60 11.86
C SER A 455 -13.95 -0.37 12.71
N VAL A 456 -14.48 -0.59 13.91
CA VAL A 456 -14.96 0.46 14.80
C VAL A 456 -14.13 0.48 16.06
N PHE A 457 -13.51 1.60 16.32
CA PHE A 457 -12.75 1.87 17.54
C PHE A 457 -13.57 2.77 18.46
N ASP A 458 -13.56 2.45 19.75
CA ASP A 458 -14.14 3.25 20.81
C ASP A 458 -13.06 3.99 21.60
N PRO A 459 -12.83 5.28 21.36
CA PRO A 459 -11.82 6.05 22.10
C PRO A 459 -12.04 6.08 23.62
N GLY A 460 -13.29 5.96 24.08
CA GLY A 460 -13.62 5.99 25.50
C GLY A 460 -13.19 4.73 26.25
N SER A 461 -13.28 3.56 25.62
CA SER A 461 -12.84 2.28 26.18
C SER A 461 -11.44 1.84 25.68
N GLY A 462 -10.93 2.45 24.62
CA GLY A 462 -9.71 2.02 23.94
C GLY A 462 -9.82 0.68 23.21
N GLN A 463 -11.05 0.24 22.86
CA GLN A 463 -11.30 -1.08 22.30
C GLN A 463 -11.87 -1.01 20.88
N TRP A 464 -11.53 -2.02 20.08
CA TRP A 464 -12.15 -2.29 18.79
C TRP A 464 -13.45 -3.06 19.02
N THR A 465 -14.60 -2.39 18.86
CA THR A 465 -15.92 -2.95 19.16
C THR A 465 -16.54 -3.72 18.00
N VAL A 466 -16.17 -3.36 16.76
CA VAL A 466 -16.52 -4.10 15.53
C VAL A 466 -15.25 -4.28 14.72
N GLN A 467 -15.04 -5.46 14.15
CA GLN A 467 -13.84 -5.75 13.39
C GLN A 467 -14.16 -6.42 12.06
N ASP A 468 -13.38 -6.05 11.03
CA ASP A 468 -13.30 -6.70 9.72
C ASP A 468 -14.64 -6.89 8.98
N LYS A 469 -15.52 -5.89 9.02
CA LYS A 469 -16.76 -5.94 8.24
C LYS A 469 -16.48 -5.60 6.78
N ALA A 470 -16.44 -6.63 5.92
CA ALA A 470 -16.18 -6.45 4.50
C ALA A 470 -17.36 -5.74 3.82
N VAL A 471 -17.07 -4.68 3.06
CA VAL A 471 -18.06 -3.95 2.24
C VAL A 471 -18.73 -4.88 1.24
N ASP A 472 -17.99 -5.83 0.69
CA ASP A 472 -18.51 -6.84 -0.24
C ASP A 472 -19.69 -7.66 0.32
N SER A 473 -19.79 -7.80 1.64
CA SER A 473 -20.93 -8.49 2.26
C SER A 473 -22.28 -7.76 2.06
N ALA A 474 -22.24 -6.45 1.78
CA ALA A 474 -23.40 -5.63 1.49
C ALA A 474 -23.78 -5.63 -0.01
N LEU A 475 -22.89 -6.11 -0.88
CA LEU A 475 -23.06 -5.98 -2.33
C LEU A 475 -23.73 -7.22 -2.93
N PRO A 476 -24.50 -7.05 -4.03
CA PRO A 476 -25.04 -8.16 -4.77
C PRO A 476 -23.96 -9.14 -5.25
N GLU A 477 -24.30 -10.41 -5.31
CA GLU A 477 -23.41 -11.43 -5.87
C GLU A 477 -23.00 -11.08 -7.31
N GLY A 478 -21.70 -11.28 -7.63
CA GLY A 478 -21.14 -10.89 -8.94
C GLY A 478 -20.69 -9.43 -9.02
N THR A 479 -20.90 -8.62 -7.95
CA THR A 479 -20.39 -7.24 -7.87
C THR A 479 -19.42 -7.03 -6.69
N ARG A 480 -19.06 -8.11 -6.01
CA ARG A 480 -18.24 -8.15 -4.79
C ARG A 480 -16.76 -8.13 -5.13
N GLU A 481 -16.22 -6.94 -5.30
CA GLU A 481 -14.81 -6.77 -5.72
C GLU A 481 -14.23 -5.46 -5.19
N GLN A 482 -14.64 -5.01 -3.97
CA GLN A 482 -14.19 -3.75 -3.42
C GLN A 482 -12.92 -3.92 -2.58
N ASP A 483 -12.03 -2.92 -2.61
CA ASP A 483 -10.70 -3.06 -2.02
C ASP A 483 -10.33 -1.90 -1.08
N ARG A 484 -10.57 -0.64 -1.47
CA ARG A 484 -10.10 0.54 -0.73
C ARG A 484 -11.25 1.47 -0.36
N PRO A 485 -11.60 1.59 0.93
CA PRO A 485 -12.62 2.53 1.41
C PRO A 485 -12.02 3.92 1.64
N TYR A 486 -11.87 4.71 0.58
CA TYR A 486 -11.27 6.03 0.64
C TYR A 486 -12.17 7.12 1.20
N ALA A 487 -13.39 7.20 0.72
CA ALA A 487 -14.33 8.24 1.10
C ALA A 487 -15.21 7.79 2.25
N MET A 488 -15.17 8.49 3.36
CA MET A 488 -15.98 8.17 4.53
C MET A 488 -16.53 9.45 5.14
N THR A 489 -17.85 9.52 5.38
CA THR A 489 -18.48 10.67 6.06
C THR A 489 -19.64 10.22 6.93
N ALA A 490 -19.74 10.77 8.13
CA ALA A 490 -20.89 10.53 9.00
C ALA A 490 -22.16 11.14 8.41
N ILE A 491 -23.25 10.41 8.47
CA ILE A 491 -24.60 10.90 8.14
C ILE A 491 -25.28 11.41 9.40
N ASP A 492 -25.17 10.64 10.48
CA ASP A 492 -25.67 10.97 11.80
C ASP A 492 -24.87 10.23 12.88
N ASN A 493 -25.36 10.19 14.11
CA ASN A 493 -24.69 9.52 15.23
C ASN A 493 -24.64 7.98 15.12
N ASN A 494 -25.30 7.39 14.12
CA ASN A 494 -25.42 5.94 13.97
C ASN A 494 -25.02 5.44 12.59
N ARG A 495 -24.78 6.32 11.61
CA ARG A 495 -24.57 5.94 10.22
C ARG A 495 -23.36 6.64 9.60
N VAL A 496 -22.62 5.90 8.82
CA VAL A 496 -21.52 6.39 7.97
C VAL A 496 -21.74 5.95 6.52
N ALA A 497 -21.56 6.88 5.59
CA ALA A 497 -21.44 6.57 4.18
C ALA A 497 -20.00 6.22 3.86
N VAL A 498 -19.80 5.18 3.07
CA VAL A 498 -18.49 4.65 2.68
C VAL A 498 -18.43 4.49 1.17
N GLY A 499 -17.50 5.18 0.53
CA GLY A 499 -17.17 5.07 -0.88
C GLY A 499 -15.89 4.28 -1.08
N THR A 500 -15.90 3.37 -2.05
CA THR A 500 -14.79 2.45 -2.27
C THR A 500 -14.20 2.56 -3.67
N VAL A 501 -12.97 2.11 -3.81
CA VAL A 501 -12.32 1.80 -5.09
C VAL A 501 -12.22 0.28 -5.19
N PRO A 502 -12.49 -0.32 -6.36
CA PRO A 502 -12.51 -1.77 -6.51
C PRO A 502 -11.11 -2.38 -6.46
N ASN A 503 -11.07 -3.70 -6.44
CA ASN A 503 -9.86 -4.51 -6.46
C ASN A 503 -9.10 -4.36 -7.80
N LYS A 504 -7.93 -4.97 -7.88
CA LYS A 504 -7.09 -5.04 -9.09
C LYS A 504 -7.94 -5.42 -10.30
N ASP A 505 -7.59 -4.90 -11.48
CA ASP A 505 -8.21 -5.14 -12.79
C ASP A 505 -9.66 -4.69 -12.93
N LYS A 506 -10.26 -4.13 -11.90
CA LYS A 506 -11.67 -3.75 -11.90
C LYS A 506 -11.85 -2.24 -11.95
N VAL A 507 -12.94 -1.82 -12.55
CA VAL A 507 -13.42 -0.43 -12.53
C VAL A 507 -14.79 -0.37 -11.88
N GLY A 508 -15.12 0.79 -11.32
CA GLY A 508 -16.41 1.01 -10.68
C GLY A 508 -16.42 0.62 -9.20
N GLY A 509 -16.35 1.63 -8.35
CA GLY A 509 -16.45 1.49 -6.90
C GLY A 509 -17.87 1.28 -6.42
N ALA A 510 -18.08 1.28 -5.11
CA ALA A 510 -19.38 1.17 -4.48
C ALA A 510 -19.58 2.27 -3.44
N LEU A 511 -20.83 2.67 -3.24
CA LEU A 511 -21.30 3.49 -2.13
C LEU A 511 -22.21 2.64 -1.25
N VAL A 512 -21.86 2.51 0.02
CA VAL A 512 -22.64 1.79 1.04
C VAL A 512 -22.86 2.66 2.27
N ILE A 513 -23.90 2.35 3.05
CA ILE A 513 -24.15 2.96 4.37
C ILE A 513 -23.99 1.88 5.44
N PHE A 514 -23.20 2.17 6.45
CA PHE A 514 -22.85 1.25 7.53
C PHE A 514 -23.27 1.83 8.89
N ASN A 515 -23.80 0.97 9.74
CA ASN A 515 -24.12 1.29 11.13
C ASN A 515 -23.02 0.72 12.05
N PRO A 516 -22.17 1.57 12.66
CA PRO A 516 -21.07 1.11 13.51
C PRO A 516 -21.52 0.57 14.88
N GLN A 517 -22.75 0.81 15.31
CA GLN A 517 -23.27 0.29 16.58
C GLN A 517 -23.67 -1.19 16.43
N THR A 518 -24.28 -1.54 15.29
CA THR A 518 -24.79 -2.89 15.03
C THR A 518 -23.84 -3.72 14.18
N GLY A 519 -22.88 -3.08 13.47
CA GLY A 519 -22.02 -3.74 12.49
C GLY A 519 -22.75 -4.16 11.20
N ALA A 520 -23.92 -3.58 10.93
CA ALA A 520 -24.77 -3.90 9.78
C ALA A 520 -24.64 -2.83 8.68
N PHE A 521 -24.79 -3.26 7.44
CA PHE A 521 -24.97 -2.37 6.29
C PHE A 521 -26.45 -2.15 6.00
N GLU A 522 -26.78 -0.96 5.48
CA GLU A 522 -28.11 -0.69 4.96
C GLU A 522 -28.32 -1.35 3.58
N ASP A 523 -29.59 -1.65 3.27
CA ASP A 523 -30.00 -2.12 1.95
C ASP A 523 -29.83 -1.02 0.88
N ASN A 524 -29.73 -1.44 -0.39
CA ASN A 524 -29.58 -0.60 -1.58
C ASN A 524 -28.19 0.07 -1.72
N PRO A 525 -27.10 -0.70 -1.74
CA PRO A 525 -25.81 -0.19 -2.16
C PRO A 525 -25.84 0.31 -3.61
N ILE A 526 -25.04 1.33 -3.93
CA ILE A 526 -24.83 1.77 -5.30
C ILE A 526 -23.50 1.18 -5.78
N VAL A 527 -23.54 0.30 -6.77
CA VAL A 527 -22.35 -0.25 -7.44
C VAL A 527 -22.20 0.43 -8.79
N MET A 528 -21.02 1.00 -9.05
CA MET A 528 -20.75 1.84 -10.23
C MET A 528 -19.94 1.11 -11.32
N ASN A 529 -20.03 -0.21 -11.37
CA ASN A 529 -19.40 -1.04 -12.41
C ASN A 529 -20.14 -0.95 -13.76
N ASP A 530 -19.81 -1.80 -14.72
CA ASP A 530 -20.43 -1.83 -16.06
C ASP A 530 -21.98 -2.02 -16.01
N SER A 531 -22.52 -2.58 -14.93
CA SER A 531 -23.96 -2.78 -14.70
C SER A 531 -24.60 -1.68 -13.85
N GLY A 532 -23.84 -0.74 -13.37
CA GLY A 532 -24.30 0.34 -12.49
C GLY A 532 -25.11 1.43 -13.20
N PRO A 533 -25.51 2.49 -12.46
CA PRO A 533 -26.23 3.63 -13.01
C PRO A 533 -25.50 4.23 -14.22
N ALA A 534 -26.17 4.48 -15.33
CA ALA A 534 -25.57 4.83 -16.62
C ALA A 534 -24.59 5.99 -16.55
N GLU A 535 -24.92 7.04 -15.78
CA GLU A 535 -24.11 8.26 -15.65
C GLU A 535 -22.91 8.08 -14.69
N LEU A 536 -22.88 7.00 -13.89
CA LEU A 536 -21.84 6.73 -12.88
C LEU A 536 -21.03 5.46 -13.19
N ARG A 537 -21.23 4.85 -14.36
CA ARG A 537 -20.49 3.64 -14.72
C ARG A 537 -19.00 3.83 -14.75
N ASN A 538 -18.30 2.86 -14.18
CA ASN A 538 -16.84 2.81 -14.15
C ASN A 538 -16.17 3.96 -13.38
N LEU A 539 -16.92 4.59 -12.47
CA LEU A 539 -16.44 5.61 -11.56
C LEU A 539 -16.30 5.05 -10.14
N SER A 540 -15.38 5.61 -9.36
CA SER A 540 -15.19 5.26 -7.95
C SER A 540 -15.50 6.46 -7.07
N PRO A 541 -16.37 6.35 -6.05
CA PRO A 541 -16.64 7.43 -5.09
C PRO A 541 -15.43 7.62 -4.17
N VAL A 542 -14.77 8.79 -4.25
CA VAL A 542 -13.49 9.06 -3.56
C VAL A 542 -13.55 10.25 -2.60
N SER A 543 -14.62 11.04 -2.62
CA SER A 543 -14.85 12.11 -1.67
C SER A 543 -16.34 12.28 -1.36
N MET A 544 -16.67 12.73 -0.15
CA MET A 544 -18.05 12.94 0.27
C MET A 544 -18.17 14.09 1.26
N ALA A 545 -19.30 14.80 1.17
CA ALA A 545 -19.78 15.73 2.19
C ALA A 545 -21.27 15.52 2.40
N TYR A 546 -21.73 15.61 3.66
CA TYR A 546 -23.14 15.40 4.00
C TYR A 546 -23.76 16.66 4.56
N ARG A 547 -24.98 17.00 4.11
CA ARG A 547 -25.81 18.07 4.66
C ARG A 547 -27.27 17.87 4.28
N ASP A 548 -28.18 18.12 5.22
CA ASP A 548 -29.63 18.17 5.00
C ASP A 548 -30.19 16.94 4.25
N ASP A 549 -29.91 15.75 4.77
CA ASP A 549 -30.28 14.44 4.20
C ASP A 549 -29.67 14.13 2.82
N LYS A 550 -28.75 14.95 2.36
CA LYS A 550 -28.08 14.80 1.07
C LYS A 550 -26.60 14.51 1.24
N LEU A 551 -26.16 13.46 0.58
CA LEU A 551 -24.77 13.08 0.45
C LEU A 551 -24.27 13.58 -0.92
N TYR A 552 -23.32 14.49 -0.91
CA TYR A 552 -22.63 14.99 -2.09
C TYR A 552 -21.41 14.12 -2.29
N VAL A 553 -21.28 13.53 -3.48
CA VAL A 553 -20.25 12.51 -3.75
C VAL A 553 -19.43 12.90 -4.96
N GLY A 554 -18.14 13.09 -4.76
CA GLY A 554 -17.16 13.24 -5.82
C GLY A 554 -16.56 11.90 -6.23
N THR A 555 -16.39 11.70 -7.53
CA THR A 555 -15.88 10.44 -8.09
C THR A 555 -14.50 10.60 -8.71
N SER A 556 -13.87 9.46 -8.99
CA SER A 556 -12.65 9.32 -9.80
C SER A 556 -12.89 8.32 -10.93
N ILE A 557 -12.24 8.55 -12.08
CA ILE A 557 -12.24 7.59 -13.20
C ILE A 557 -11.37 6.35 -12.91
N ARG A 558 -10.52 6.41 -11.90
CA ARG A 558 -9.60 5.32 -11.58
C ARG A 558 -10.32 4.17 -10.89
N GLY A 559 -10.00 2.98 -11.36
CA GLY A 559 -10.36 1.72 -10.74
C GLY A 559 -9.26 1.19 -9.84
N GLY A 560 -9.21 -0.12 -9.70
CA GLY A 560 -8.17 -0.83 -8.97
C GLY A 560 -6.78 -0.71 -9.58
N LEU A 561 -5.80 -1.26 -8.88
CA LEU A 561 -4.41 -1.20 -9.32
C LEU A 561 -4.23 -1.92 -10.66
N GLY A 562 -3.57 -1.27 -11.61
CA GLY A 562 -3.20 -1.86 -12.90
C GLY A 562 -4.27 -1.75 -14.00
N VAL A 563 -5.51 -1.35 -13.67
CA VAL A 563 -6.56 -1.21 -14.70
C VAL A 563 -6.51 0.15 -15.38
N GLN A 564 -6.78 0.16 -16.68
CA GLN A 564 -6.97 1.42 -17.42
C GLN A 564 -8.40 1.95 -17.17
N PRO A 565 -8.55 3.26 -16.95
CA PRO A 565 -9.88 3.86 -16.82
C PRO A 565 -10.75 3.61 -18.06
N LYS A 566 -12.03 3.28 -17.85
CA LYS A 566 -13.03 3.19 -18.92
C LYS A 566 -13.83 4.48 -19.04
N ALA A 567 -13.98 5.25 -17.95
CA ALA A 567 -14.59 6.57 -17.97
C ALA A 567 -13.55 7.64 -18.35
N SER A 568 -13.99 8.74 -18.98
CA SER A 568 -13.13 9.83 -19.42
C SER A 568 -13.09 11.02 -18.46
N GLU A 569 -14.07 11.14 -17.56
CA GLU A 569 -14.22 12.25 -16.61
C GLU A 569 -14.91 11.83 -15.31
N ALA A 570 -14.58 12.51 -14.23
CA ALA A 570 -15.25 12.36 -12.95
C ALA A 570 -16.60 13.10 -12.93
N LYS A 571 -17.50 12.65 -12.05
CA LYS A 571 -18.82 13.24 -11.80
C LYS A 571 -18.96 13.68 -10.35
N LEU A 572 -19.75 14.74 -10.14
CA LEU A 572 -20.31 15.11 -8.84
C LEU A 572 -21.78 14.71 -8.82
N PHE A 573 -22.22 13.96 -7.80
CA PHE A 573 -23.62 13.59 -7.69
C PHE A 573 -24.17 13.77 -6.28
N VAL A 574 -25.48 13.84 -6.18
CA VAL A 574 -26.22 13.91 -4.91
C VAL A 574 -27.04 12.65 -4.71
N TYR A 575 -26.83 12.02 -3.56
CA TYR A 575 -27.64 10.89 -3.09
C TYR A 575 -28.44 11.34 -1.87
N ASN A 576 -29.76 11.20 -1.93
CA ASN A 576 -30.64 11.47 -0.82
C ASN A 576 -30.76 10.23 0.06
N VAL A 577 -30.30 10.33 1.31
CA VAL A 577 -30.22 9.18 2.23
C VAL A 577 -31.59 8.74 2.76
N LYS A 578 -32.64 9.60 2.69
CA LYS A 578 -34.01 9.25 3.09
C LYS A 578 -34.77 8.55 1.99
N SER A 579 -34.77 9.12 0.78
CA SER A 579 -35.42 8.52 -0.39
C SER A 579 -34.62 7.36 -0.98
N LYS A 580 -33.33 7.24 -0.64
CA LYS A 580 -32.40 6.26 -1.18
C LYS A 580 -32.25 6.36 -2.71
N GLN A 581 -32.27 7.58 -3.25
CA GLN A 581 -32.21 7.87 -4.67
C GLN A 581 -31.08 8.82 -5.01
N ILE A 582 -30.48 8.63 -6.19
CA ILE A 582 -29.61 9.63 -6.83
C ILE A 582 -30.53 10.73 -7.36
N GLU A 583 -30.41 11.95 -6.80
CA GLU A 583 -31.22 13.08 -7.20
C GLU A 583 -30.64 13.83 -8.41
N LYS A 584 -29.31 13.88 -8.50
CA LYS A 584 -28.62 14.65 -9.53
C LYS A 584 -27.22 14.12 -9.78
N VAL A 585 -26.79 14.19 -11.05
CA VAL A 585 -25.41 13.95 -11.49
C VAL A 585 -24.96 15.14 -12.34
N ALA A 586 -23.76 15.63 -12.13
CA ALA A 586 -23.20 16.77 -12.85
C ALA A 586 -21.76 16.50 -13.35
N THR A 587 -21.45 17.09 -14.49
CA THR A 587 -20.12 17.19 -15.07
C THR A 587 -19.46 18.48 -14.58
N ILE A 588 -18.16 18.45 -14.31
CA ILE A 588 -17.42 19.62 -13.86
C ILE A 588 -16.63 20.22 -15.03
N PRO A 589 -16.62 21.55 -15.20
CA PRO A 589 -15.81 22.20 -16.23
C PRO A 589 -14.35 21.77 -16.19
N GLY A 590 -13.74 21.58 -17.36
CA GLY A 590 -12.36 21.11 -17.48
C GLY A 590 -12.21 19.60 -17.44
N THR A 591 -13.32 18.84 -17.37
CA THR A 591 -13.33 17.36 -17.40
C THR A 591 -12.30 16.71 -16.47
N PRO A 592 -12.31 17.03 -15.15
CA PRO A 592 -11.34 16.49 -14.22
C PRO A 592 -11.46 14.98 -14.14
N THR A 593 -10.34 14.30 -13.92
CA THR A 593 -10.29 12.84 -13.74
C THR A 593 -10.68 12.40 -12.32
N ALA A 594 -10.69 13.32 -11.37
CA ALA A 594 -11.14 13.08 -10.00
C ALA A 594 -11.70 14.37 -9.36
N ILE A 595 -12.70 14.17 -8.48
CA ILE A 595 -13.19 15.15 -7.50
C ILE A 595 -12.91 14.52 -6.13
N ASN A 596 -11.74 14.81 -5.57
CA ASN A 596 -11.17 14.01 -4.50
C ASN A 596 -11.19 14.67 -3.11
N ALA A 597 -11.84 15.84 -2.97
CA ALA A 597 -12.21 16.40 -1.68
C ALA A 597 -13.49 17.22 -1.80
N LEU A 598 -14.34 17.17 -0.77
CA LEU A 598 -15.56 17.96 -0.63
C LEU A 598 -15.71 18.42 0.82
N THR A 599 -16.15 19.68 1.03
CA THR A 599 -16.46 20.23 2.35
C THR A 599 -17.52 21.31 2.23
N PHE A 600 -18.29 21.53 3.31
CA PHE A 600 -19.20 22.66 3.44
C PHE A 600 -18.59 23.75 4.32
N ASP A 601 -18.95 24.99 4.04
CA ASP A 601 -18.79 26.06 5.03
C ASP A 601 -20.00 26.12 5.98
N ASP A 602 -19.92 27.00 6.97
CA ASP A 602 -20.99 27.18 7.96
C ASP A 602 -22.29 27.69 7.33
N SER A 603 -22.19 28.42 6.21
CA SER A 603 -23.35 28.98 5.49
C SER A 603 -24.01 27.96 4.54
N GLY A 604 -23.39 26.82 4.29
CA GLY A 604 -23.89 25.77 3.40
C GLY A 604 -23.41 25.86 1.96
N LYS A 605 -22.37 26.64 1.68
CA LYS A 605 -21.67 26.58 0.40
C LYS A 605 -20.82 25.33 0.33
N LEU A 606 -20.87 24.66 -0.82
CA LEU A 606 -20.07 23.45 -1.08
C LEU A 606 -18.78 23.82 -1.78
N TYR A 607 -17.66 23.39 -1.20
CA TYR A 607 -16.33 23.50 -1.80
C TYR A 607 -15.78 22.11 -2.13
N GLY A 608 -14.95 22.03 -3.16
CA GLY A 608 -14.30 20.78 -3.52
C GLY A 608 -13.02 20.95 -4.31
N VAL A 609 -12.20 19.93 -4.32
CA VAL A 609 -11.02 19.82 -5.16
C VAL A 609 -11.36 18.97 -6.38
N ALA A 610 -11.25 19.56 -7.58
CA ALA A 610 -11.45 18.89 -8.85
C ALA A 610 -10.28 19.20 -9.80
N GLY A 611 -9.52 18.17 -10.21
CA GLY A 611 -8.33 18.35 -11.01
C GLY A 611 -7.30 19.23 -10.30
N LYS A 612 -6.95 20.38 -10.91
CA LYS A 612 -5.96 21.35 -10.39
C LYS A 612 -6.56 22.50 -9.58
N HIS A 613 -7.86 22.50 -9.38
CA HIS A 613 -8.59 23.67 -8.88
C HIS A 613 -9.36 23.38 -7.60
N ILE A 614 -9.51 24.41 -6.77
CA ILE A 614 -10.54 24.47 -5.74
C ILE A 614 -11.77 25.11 -6.39
N HIS A 615 -12.93 24.48 -6.24
CA HIS A 615 -14.21 24.97 -6.74
C HIS A 615 -15.14 25.34 -5.60
N GLU A 616 -15.98 26.35 -5.81
CA GLU A 616 -17.24 26.55 -5.09
C GLU A 616 -18.36 26.01 -5.98
N PHE A 617 -19.15 25.09 -5.48
CA PHE A 617 -20.27 24.50 -6.20
C PHE A 617 -21.60 25.03 -5.62
N ASN A 618 -22.56 25.24 -6.50
CA ASN A 618 -23.94 25.43 -6.07
C ASN A 618 -24.51 24.09 -5.59
N PRO A 619 -24.89 23.91 -4.31
CA PRO A 619 -25.32 22.62 -3.79
C PRO A 619 -26.66 22.12 -4.40
N THR A 620 -27.46 23.01 -5.02
CA THR A 620 -28.71 22.64 -5.70
C THR A 620 -28.49 22.25 -7.15
N THR A 621 -27.70 23.05 -7.90
CA THR A 621 -27.48 22.80 -9.33
C THR A 621 -26.26 21.92 -9.60
N LEU A 622 -25.32 21.80 -8.66
CA LEU A 622 -24.00 21.18 -8.76
C LEU A 622 -23.07 21.87 -9.76
N GLU A 623 -23.44 23.03 -10.26
CA GLU A 623 -22.61 23.83 -11.14
C GLU A 623 -21.45 24.45 -10.37
N SER A 624 -20.29 24.56 -11.01
CA SER A 624 -19.15 25.32 -10.49
C SER A 624 -19.48 26.82 -10.59
N VAL A 625 -19.64 27.48 -9.46
CA VAL A 625 -19.90 28.93 -9.36
C VAL A 625 -18.63 29.71 -9.66
N ARG A 626 -17.50 29.25 -9.16
CA ARG A 626 -16.15 29.79 -9.40
C ARG A 626 -15.10 28.73 -9.08
N SER A 627 -13.89 28.94 -9.62
CA SER A 627 -12.74 28.10 -9.37
C SER A 627 -11.48 28.93 -9.12
N SER A 628 -10.51 28.33 -8.45
CA SER A 628 -9.16 28.88 -8.29
C SER A 628 -8.35 28.78 -9.58
N ASP A 629 -7.20 29.44 -9.62
CA ASP A 629 -6.11 29.11 -10.54
C ASP A 629 -5.60 27.66 -10.31
N ASP A 630 -4.60 27.22 -11.09
CA ASP A 630 -3.89 25.94 -10.92
C ASP A 630 -3.09 25.94 -9.60
N VAL A 631 -3.75 25.65 -8.48
CA VAL A 631 -3.13 25.67 -7.14
C VAL A 631 -2.96 24.27 -6.55
N ILE A 632 -3.62 23.28 -7.14
CA ILE A 632 -3.62 21.90 -6.67
C ILE A 632 -2.71 21.05 -7.55
N THR A 633 -1.86 20.26 -6.94
CA THR A 633 -1.18 19.14 -7.61
C THR A 633 -2.16 17.99 -7.67
N PRO A 634 -2.61 17.54 -8.86
CA PRO A 634 -3.62 16.51 -8.95
C PRO A 634 -3.16 15.20 -8.32
N ASP A 635 -3.98 14.65 -7.44
CA ASP A 635 -3.90 13.27 -6.97
C ASP A 635 -5.08 12.48 -7.51
N ALA A 636 -4.88 11.20 -7.69
CA ALA A 636 -5.89 10.35 -8.30
C ALA A 636 -7.05 10.01 -7.39
N ASN A 637 -6.78 9.88 -6.09
CA ASN A 637 -7.72 9.28 -5.16
C ASN A 637 -7.78 10.02 -3.83
N ARG A 638 -6.82 10.89 -3.54
CA ARG A 638 -6.69 11.53 -2.24
C ARG A 638 -6.40 13.00 -2.40
N SER A 639 -7.20 13.79 -1.79
CA SER A 639 -6.95 15.16 -1.41
C SER A 639 -7.75 15.43 -0.15
N GLN A 640 -7.39 16.44 0.57
CA GLN A 640 -8.11 16.86 1.77
C GLN A 640 -8.40 18.33 1.65
N LEU A 641 -9.61 18.70 2.01
CA LEU A 641 -10.07 20.08 2.06
C LEU A 641 -10.87 20.25 3.33
N HIS A 642 -10.38 21.10 4.21
CA HIS A 642 -11.03 21.41 5.48
C HIS A 642 -11.39 22.88 5.51
N TYR A 643 -12.61 23.17 5.94
CA TYR A 643 -13.07 24.54 6.17
C TYR A 643 -13.05 24.86 7.67
N LYS A 644 -12.55 26.03 8.03
CA LYS A 644 -12.63 26.59 9.36
C LYS A 644 -12.63 28.11 9.32
N ASP A 645 -13.66 28.75 9.86
CA ASP A 645 -13.74 30.21 10.06
C ASP A 645 -13.37 31.05 8.84
N GLY A 646 -13.91 30.74 7.67
CA GLY A 646 -13.68 31.46 6.41
C GLY A 646 -12.44 31.03 5.63
N ILE A 647 -11.71 30.04 6.09
CA ILE A 647 -10.47 29.54 5.47
C ILE A 647 -10.64 28.08 5.04
N LEU A 648 -10.17 27.77 3.84
CA LEU A 648 -10.00 26.43 3.32
C LEU A 648 -8.54 26.01 3.48
N TYR A 649 -8.31 24.86 4.12
CA TYR A 649 -6.98 24.28 4.31
C TYR A 649 -6.83 23.02 3.48
N THR A 650 -5.71 22.87 2.79
CA THR A 650 -5.41 21.70 1.98
C THR A 650 -3.92 21.39 1.96
N ALA A 651 -3.56 20.10 1.92
CA ALA A 651 -2.21 19.63 1.60
C ALA A 651 -2.18 19.22 0.12
N THR A 652 -1.23 19.75 -0.63
CA THR A 652 -1.15 19.51 -2.07
C THR A 652 0.29 19.63 -2.59
N GLY A 653 0.75 18.60 -3.33
CA GLY A 653 2.12 18.54 -3.81
C GLY A 653 3.10 18.73 -2.65
N ASN A 654 3.96 19.74 -2.74
CA ASN A 654 4.95 20.06 -1.71
C ASN A 654 4.48 21.15 -0.72
N LYS A 655 3.17 21.44 -0.63
CA LYS A 655 2.65 22.57 0.12
C LYS A 655 1.51 22.21 1.06
N VAL A 656 1.38 23.00 2.14
CA VAL A 656 0.13 23.17 2.90
C VAL A 656 -0.36 24.59 2.67
N LEU A 657 -1.58 24.73 2.20
CA LEU A 657 -2.20 25.99 1.83
C LEU A 657 -3.33 26.37 2.78
N ALA A 658 -3.41 27.66 3.11
CA ALA A 658 -4.59 28.31 3.66
C ALA A 658 -5.15 29.26 2.58
N VAL A 659 -6.40 29.08 2.20
CA VAL A 659 -7.05 29.81 1.10
C VAL A 659 -8.32 30.49 1.63
N ASN A 660 -8.46 31.79 1.40
CA ASN A 660 -9.67 32.52 1.76
C ASN A 660 -10.87 31.96 0.98
N ALA A 661 -11.87 31.44 1.71
CA ALA A 661 -13.04 30.86 1.10
C ALA A 661 -13.89 31.87 0.31
N SER A 662 -13.73 33.18 0.56
CA SER A 662 -14.43 34.25 -0.19
C SER A 662 -13.64 34.72 -1.44
N ASP A 663 -12.32 34.57 -1.46
CA ASP A 663 -11.46 34.90 -2.58
C ASP A 663 -10.28 33.92 -2.70
N PHE A 664 -10.35 32.99 -3.63
CA PHE A 664 -9.31 31.97 -3.83
C PHE A 664 -7.95 32.51 -4.27
N LYS A 665 -7.85 33.80 -4.67
CA LYS A 665 -6.57 34.47 -4.96
C LYS A 665 -5.83 34.86 -3.68
N ASP A 666 -6.59 35.15 -2.62
CA ASP A 666 -6.07 35.46 -1.30
C ASP A 666 -5.73 34.17 -0.56
N ARG A 667 -4.44 33.79 -0.57
CA ARG A 667 -3.95 32.53 -0.04
C ARG A 667 -2.54 32.66 0.55
N THR A 668 -2.25 31.84 1.53
CA THR A 668 -0.95 31.74 2.22
C THR A 668 -0.40 30.32 2.13
N GLU A 669 0.87 30.19 1.76
CA GLU A 669 1.60 28.92 1.89
C GLU A 669 2.09 28.80 3.34
N LEU A 670 1.47 27.89 4.10
CA LEU A 670 1.85 27.62 5.49
C LEU A 670 3.11 26.77 5.54
N VAL A 671 3.25 25.83 4.61
CA VAL A 671 4.42 24.96 4.45
C VAL A 671 4.77 24.88 2.98
N SER A 672 6.07 24.86 2.69
CA SER A 672 6.62 24.54 1.37
C SER A 672 7.89 23.72 1.56
N THR A 673 7.92 22.50 1.00
CA THR A 673 9.05 21.57 1.10
C THR A 673 9.87 21.54 -0.19
N ASP A 674 11.14 21.17 -0.09
CA ASP A 674 11.96 20.83 -1.27
C ASP A 674 11.75 19.32 -1.58
N PRO A 675 11.02 18.96 -2.64
CA PRO A 675 10.69 17.56 -2.93
C PRO A 675 11.91 16.69 -3.25
N ASN A 676 13.08 17.30 -3.45
CA ASN A 676 14.35 16.57 -3.66
C ASN A 676 15.04 16.22 -2.32
N LYS A 677 14.62 16.81 -1.22
CA LYS A 677 15.27 16.66 0.09
C LYS A 677 14.32 16.18 1.18
N GLU A 678 13.02 16.39 1.02
CA GLU A 678 12.03 16.15 2.06
C GLU A 678 10.78 15.48 1.46
N ALA A 679 10.08 14.68 2.27
CA ALA A 679 8.77 14.18 1.90
C ALA A 679 7.76 15.32 1.73
N ASN A 680 6.86 15.18 0.79
CA ASN A 680 5.75 16.11 0.63
C ASN A 680 4.75 16.00 1.80
N PRO A 681 4.07 17.11 2.15
CA PRO A 681 2.86 17.05 2.96
C PRO A 681 1.84 16.10 2.34
N ASP A 682 1.24 15.23 3.13
CA ASP A 682 0.31 14.20 2.64
C ASP A 682 -1.05 14.36 3.31
N SER A 683 -1.26 13.75 4.46
CA SER A 683 -2.54 13.80 5.17
C SER A 683 -2.64 15.01 6.10
N LEU A 684 -3.80 15.64 6.14
CA LEU A 684 -4.09 16.85 6.91
C LEU A 684 -5.38 16.67 7.72
N THR A 685 -5.42 17.19 8.94
CA THR A 685 -6.65 17.33 9.75
C THR A 685 -6.56 18.56 10.66
N LEU A 686 -7.70 19.01 11.21
CA LEU A 686 -7.76 20.09 12.19
C LEU A 686 -8.19 19.56 13.56
N ASP A 687 -7.57 20.08 14.64
CA ASP A 687 -8.12 19.88 15.97
C ASP A 687 -9.31 20.83 16.24
N LYS A 688 -9.96 20.66 17.40
CA LYS A 688 -11.09 21.50 17.80
C LYS A 688 -10.77 22.98 17.93
N ASP A 689 -9.50 23.32 18.19
CA ASP A 689 -9.00 24.68 18.38
C ASP A 689 -8.57 25.32 17.05
N GLY A 690 -8.63 24.57 15.94
CA GLY A 690 -8.27 25.01 14.59
C GLY A 690 -6.78 24.89 14.26
N ASN A 691 -6.00 24.21 15.09
CA ASN A 691 -4.63 23.87 14.73
C ASN A 691 -4.65 22.75 13.68
N LEU A 692 -3.73 22.82 12.74
CA LEU A 692 -3.55 21.84 11.70
C LEU A 692 -2.57 20.76 12.13
N TYR A 693 -2.88 19.51 11.84
CA TYR A 693 -1.94 18.41 11.94
C TYR A 693 -1.79 17.78 10.56
N TYR A 694 -0.55 17.65 10.11
CA TYR A 694 -0.28 17.07 8.81
C TYR A 694 0.88 16.07 8.88
N SER A 695 0.85 15.05 8.01
CA SER A 695 1.94 14.10 7.87
C SER A 695 2.93 14.56 6.79
N LYS A 696 4.20 14.35 7.08
CA LYS A 696 5.32 14.42 6.14
C LYS A 696 6.14 13.16 6.40
N ARG A 697 5.80 12.10 5.71
CA ARG A 697 6.27 10.73 6.01
C ARG A 697 7.73 10.64 6.42
N PRO A 698 8.05 10.00 7.52
CA PRO A 698 7.17 9.32 8.50
C PRO A 698 6.69 10.24 9.63
N ASN A 699 6.94 11.53 9.58
CA ASN A 699 6.74 12.47 10.66
C ASN A 699 5.36 13.12 10.63
N ILE A 700 4.93 13.65 11.78
CA ILE A 700 3.75 14.51 11.93
C ILE A 700 4.18 15.86 12.45
N TYR A 701 3.52 16.89 11.97
CA TYR A 701 3.74 18.28 12.34
C TYR A 701 2.42 18.91 12.76
N LYS A 702 2.50 19.80 13.75
CA LYS A 702 1.41 20.68 14.14
C LYS A 702 1.69 22.08 13.62
N ILE A 703 0.70 22.71 13.03
CA ILE A 703 0.72 24.13 12.69
C ILE A 703 -0.29 24.84 13.58
N THR A 704 0.17 25.77 14.40
CA THR A 704 -0.70 26.69 15.13
C THR A 704 -0.91 27.92 14.26
N VAL A 705 -2.17 28.18 13.93
CA VAL A 705 -2.58 29.30 13.07
C VAL A 705 -3.09 30.42 13.96
N THR A 706 -2.59 31.63 13.72
CA THR A 706 -3.09 32.88 14.36
C THR A 706 -3.55 33.84 13.26
N LYS A 707 -4.80 34.31 13.39
CA LYS A 707 -5.45 35.27 12.49
C LYS A 707 -5.22 36.70 12.92
#